data_f2d83a99ed25fac5892a845519edaa9b
#
_entry.id   f2d83a99ed25fac5892a845519edaa9b
#
_cell.length_a   1.000
_cell.length_b   1.000
_cell.length_c   1.000
_cell.angle_alpha   90.00
_cell.angle_beta   90.00
_cell.angle_gamma   90.00
#
_symmetry.space_group_name_H-M   'P 1'
#
loop_
_entity.id
_entity.type
_entity.pdbx_description
1 polymer ?
#
loop_
_entity_poly.entity_id
_entity_poly.type
_entity_poly.pdbx_seq_one_letter_code
_entity_poly.pdbx_strand_id
1 'polypeptide(L)'
;MKRLFKVGSDRHDVGKVTFSWHPEGNFLASAGRNGIVHITDRHGDIVDEIPMSTSSPILSLQWDKDGEYLAVLQEGNGVVPLWSLSNKRVVPLETNLRDPTFLTWSKTGPQLAIGTAKGSLLIYNKTRKQKIPVVGKHSKAIICGAWSKKGNKLVLGSDDRTITVSNENGDTLLHTEIKHVPVETHFTFNKSASSYSGNGDDNVVSTNLDGKSLLLYNIMDDHEDPMEAGKGCKYGDVIAHHWFEEGLLLVAFSGGYLLSVSTNPHDLGEEKFARKFHSSSLATMVYNPQLQRAASAGADGVRVVDTRDFTECKGDYISPEDLEDGRVTALEWSPDGQILTVGTSAGNVYNFLAKMSVLYASYRTSVAYLSSLREVAVVDAVRRGRPVDVTVKLEPSLLALGALHLAAGMNNRVYYHRLDGGDPINEQEYVGIVKEVQLNKNFAVILTDSKAIIHPIEPSAESQTRTFPSREEGTFSQVTCIALTDDFLYYGTEAGTVEVFFLAEWTMLSGAELRLDNPVKKLYPNASGTRVVVIDGAGQSFLFNPVQGGGVNRSITQFEAAPTNVVSVMWDSEEKNVIMFHDGKYLHSFIYVPVSIKGPLVIKLGPVVVSGTGEVNLTPDRIELNPGYIPMLSAGGMLTCQTAAGAPATVVHPFFRDLGKRNEERERSSKGGDKKYQVNKFCQALALLNLNSAWEVALELDRRQFWLALSGKAMELMNVDLASRVYRQLGDAGMVMALEACRNIEDKNLLAGQITLLFCDYQRAQDLFLASSRPQAALEMRRDLLQWDQALALAQVLSAAHVPEICVQYGQQLESRDDPATALRMFEDALGAQDAEGGGMCPQSLVGPAMMGVARCNLRMGNIRQGIRLANELDDRQLFVDCGGLLEGQKQYSEAASMYLKGLQHEKAALIYTK
;
A
#
# COMPACT_ATOMS: atom_id res chain seq x y z
N MET A 1 3.78 1.61 28.01
CA MET A 1 5.08 1.24 27.39
C MET A 1 5.65 -0.02 28.03
N LYS A 2 6.39 -0.86 27.27
CA LYS A 2 7.06 -2.04 27.83
C LYS A 2 8.42 -1.66 28.40
N ARG A 3 8.70 -2.03 29.68
CA ARG A 3 10.02 -1.84 30.30
C ARG A 3 11.02 -2.81 29.64
N LEU A 4 12.13 -2.29 29.11
CA LEU A 4 13.23 -3.08 28.56
C LEU A 4 14.18 -3.55 29.65
N PHE A 5 14.78 -2.59 30.33
CA PHE A 5 15.72 -2.86 31.43
C PHE A 5 15.74 -1.73 32.44
N LYS A 6 16.33 -2.00 33.59
CA LYS A 6 16.51 -1.07 34.69
C LYS A 6 17.98 -1.10 35.12
N VAL A 7 18.57 0.08 35.29
CA VAL A 7 19.83 0.24 36.03
C VAL A 7 19.48 0.72 37.43
N GLY A 8 19.75 -0.13 38.39
CA GLY A 8 19.24 0.08 39.76
C GLY A 8 20.07 1.05 40.62
N SER A 9 19.50 1.43 41.78
CA SER A 9 20.15 2.25 42.80
C SER A 9 21.36 1.54 43.44
N ASP A 10 21.48 0.24 43.36
CA ASP A 10 22.67 -0.53 43.72
C ASP A 10 23.94 -0.06 43.00
N ARG A 11 23.79 0.53 41.82
CA ARG A 11 24.86 1.06 40.99
C ARG A 11 25.03 2.58 41.07
N HIS A 12 23.95 3.32 41.33
CA HIS A 12 23.97 4.79 41.27
C HIS A 12 23.93 5.45 42.67
N ASP A 13 23.63 4.70 43.70
CA ASP A 13 23.18 5.20 45.02
C ASP A 13 21.87 5.99 44.95
N VAL A 14 21.26 6.25 46.11
CA VAL A 14 20.01 7.02 46.16
C VAL A 14 20.29 8.51 45.90
N GLY A 15 19.59 9.05 44.89
CA GLY A 15 19.74 10.46 44.50
C GLY A 15 19.39 10.75 43.07
N LYS A 16 19.65 11.97 42.62
CA LYS A 16 19.48 12.37 41.24
C LYS A 16 20.48 11.61 40.36
N VAL A 17 19.99 11.04 39.26
CA VAL A 17 20.82 10.36 38.25
C VAL A 17 20.93 11.25 37.02
N THR A 18 22.14 11.30 36.45
CA THR A 18 22.43 11.96 35.18
C THR A 18 22.73 10.88 34.13
N PHE A 19 22.20 11.02 32.94
CA PHE A 19 22.42 10.06 31.84
C PHE A 19 22.45 10.78 30.51
N SER A 20 23.02 10.11 29.49
CA SER A 20 23.09 10.62 28.16
C SER A 20 23.21 9.46 27.14
N TRP A 21 22.41 9.49 26.11
CA TRP A 21 22.48 8.54 25.01
C TRP A 21 23.60 8.87 24.05
N HIS A 22 24.27 7.80 23.60
CA HIS A 22 25.19 7.85 22.47
C HIS A 22 24.43 8.35 21.19
N PRO A 23 25.05 9.17 20.32
CA PRO A 23 24.38 9.78 19.17
C PRO A 23 23.69 8.79 18.21
N GLU A 24 24.20 7.55 18.11
CA GLU A 24 23.58 6.49 17.31
C GLU A 24 22.54 5.66 18.10
N GLY A 25 22.37 5.93 19.40
CA GLY A 25 21.41 5.20 20.24
C GLY A 25 21.86 3.80 20.67
N ASN A 26 23.14 3.45 20.48
CA ASN A 26 23.67 2.12 20.79
C ASN A 26 24.03 1.94 22.27
N PHE A 27 24.42 3.02 22.96
CA PHE A 27 24.88 2.99 24.35
C PHE A 27 24.21 4.08 25.17
N LEU A 28 24.00 3.77 26.45
CA LEU A 28 23.54 4.72 27.46
C LEU A 28 24.63 4.89 28.52
N ALA A 29 25.11 6.10 28.71
CA ALA A 29 25.94 6.46 29.84
C ALA A 29 25.05 6.93 30.97
N SER A 30 25.22 6.41 32.19
CA SER A 30 24.48 6.81 33.36
C SER A 30 25.39 6.92 34.61
N ALA A 31 25.12 7.88 35.45
CA ALA A 31 25.90 8.12 36.69
C ALA A 31 25.01 8.65 37.79
N GLY A 32 25.30 8.22 39.02
CA GLY A 32 24.64 8.66 40.23
C GLY A 32 25.60 9.32 41.21
N ARG A 33 25.31 9.19 42.50
CA ARG A 33 26.10 9.74 43.58
C ARG A 33 27.39 8.97 43.90
N ASN A 34 27.49 7.72 43.52
CA ASN A 34 28.64 6.86 43.75
C ASN A 34 29.92 7.25 42.99
N GLY A 35 29.83 8.23 42.08
CA GLY A 35 30.97 8.68 41.30
C GLY A 35 31.51 7.66 40.30
N ILE A 36 30.70 6.68 39.88
CA ILE A 36 30.99 5.73 38.82
C ILE A 36 30.07 6.03 37.64
N VAL A 37 30.62 6.08 36.42
CA VAL A 37 29.84 6.13 35.19
C VAL A 37 29.68 4.73 34.66
N HIS A 38 28.45 4.29 34.48
CA HIS A 38 28.10 3.01 33.89
C HIS A 38 27.73 3.20 32.41
N ILE A 39 28.37 2.44 31.56
CA ILE A 39 28.03 2.38 30.13
C ILE A 39 27.28 1.09 29.90
N THR A 40 26.03 1.19 29.50
CA THR A 40 25.18 0.05 29.15
C THR A 40 24.85 0.09 27.67
N ASP A 41 24.68 -1.08 27.07
CA ASP A 41 24.12 -1.16 25.72
C ASP A 41 22.61 -0.88 25.77
N ARG A 42 21.97 -0.83 24.59
CA ARG A 42 20.52 -0.58 24.50
C ARG A 42 19.66 -1.76 24.98
N HIS A 43 20.26 -2.88 25.34
CA HIS A 43 19.59 -4.05 25.95
C HIS A 43 19.72 -4.11 27.45
N GLY A 44 20.62 -3.29 28.04
CA GLY A 44 20.90 -3.24 29.46
C GLY A 44 22.13 -4.01 29.90
N ASP A 45 22.88 -4.59 28.97
CA ASP A 45 24.15 -5.26 29.24
C ASP A 45 25.24 -4.21 29.50
N ILE A 46 26.08 -4.46 30.54
CA ILE A 46 27.15 -3.51 30.91
C ILE A 46 28.32 -3.70 29.93
N VAL A 47 28.68 -2.60 29.31
CA VAL A 47 29.81 -2.52 28.36
C VAL A 47 31.09 -2.11 29.08
N ASP A 48 30.97 -1.12 30.02
CA ASP A 48 32.11 -0.64 30.78
C ASP A 48 31.65 0.10 32.05
N GLU A 49 32.55 0.19 33.07
CA GLU A 49 32.35 0.95 34.30
C GLU A 49 33.55 1.86 34.49
N ILE A 50 33.33 3.15 34.61
CA ILE A 50 34.37 4.15 34.64
C ILE A 50 34.38 4.76 36.05
N PRO A 51 35.29 4.34 36.94
CA PRO A 51 35.45 4.98 38.23
C PRO A 51 36.10 6.34 38.09
N MET A 52 35.50 7.36 38.69
CA MET A 52 36.06 8.68 38.71
C MET A 52 37.15 8.81 39.74
N SER A 53 38.11 9.72 39.52
CA SER A 53 39.25 10.01 40.41
C SER A 53 38.84 10.68 41.73
N THR A 54 37.66 11.32 41.74
CA THR A 54 37.10 12.01 42.92
C THR A 54 35.68 11.47 43.18
N SER A 55 35.28 11.46 44.46
CA SER A 55 33.92 11.05 44.87
C SER A 55 32.90 12.21 44.74
N SER A 56 33.26 13.30 44.06
CA SER A 56 32.34 14.41 43.81
C SER A 56 31.20 14.07 42.91
N PRO A 57 30.01 14.68 43.07
CA PRO A 57 28.84 14.41 42.25
C PRO A 57 29.14 14.70 40.76
N ILE A 58 28.58 13.85 39.89
CA ILE A 58 28.61 14.05 38.43
C ILE A 58 27.47 15.00 38.07
N LEU A 59 27.82 16.14 37.45
CA LEU A 59 26.87 17.20 37.07
C LEU A 59 26.29 16.97 35.70
N SER A 60 27.14 16.53 34.74
CA SER A 60 26.72 16.33 33.35
C SER A 60 27.53 15.25 32.66
N LEU A 61 26.85 14.53 31.77
CA LEU A 61 27.42 13.54 30.87
C LEU A 61 27.02 13.94 29.44
N GLN A 62 27.96 14.03 28.52
CA GLN A 62 27.64 14.33 27.14
C GLN A 62 28.58 13.61 26.19
N TRP A 63 27.99 12.96 25.18
CA TRP A 63 28.72 12.39 24.06
C TRP A 63 29.06 13.44 23.02
N ASP A 64 30.20 13.27 22.34
CA ASP A 64 30.52 14.04 21.16
C ASP A 64 29.67 13.62 19.94
N LYS A 65 29.74 14.39 18.85
CA LYS A 65 28.92 14.14 17.68
C LYS A 65 29.15 12.77 17.01
N ASP A 66 30.38 12.25 17.10
CA ASP A 66 30.79 10.98 16.48
C ASP A 66 30.55 9.78 17.42
N GLY A 67 30.18 10.01 18.66
CA GLY A 67 30.02 8.99 19.70
C GLY A 67 31.30 8.37 20.21
N GLU A 68 32.47 8.89 19.81
CA GLU A 68 33.76 8.34 20.22
C GLU A 68 34.16 8.74 21.64
N TYR A 69 33.80 9.98 22.06
CA TYR A 69 34.19 10.51 23.37
C TYR A 69 32.98 10.87 24.22
N LEU A 70 32.99 10.36 25.46
CA LEU A 70 32.09 10.79 26.53
C LEU A 70 32.82 11.78 27.45
N ALA A 71 32.33 12.99 27.54
CA ALA A 71 32.84 13.98 28.48
C ALA A 71 32.05 13.92 29.80
N VAL A 72 32.76 13.88 30.93
CA VAL A 72 32.20 13.80 32.27
C VAL A 72 32.52 15.06 33.04
N LEU A 73 31.49 15.74 33.52
CA LEU A 73 31.66 16.95 34.38
C LEU A 73 31.39 16.57 35.83
N GLN A 74 32.39 16.81 36.70
CA GLN A 74 32.27 16.63 38.14
C GLN A 74 32.31 17.95 38.87
N GLU A 75 31.57 18.06 39.97
CA GLU A 75 31.58 19.25 40.82
C GLU A 75 32.94 19.48 41.44
N GLY A 76 33.47 20.73 41.36
CA GLY A 76 34.75 21.13 41.95
C GLY A 76 35.99 20.51 41.31
N ASN A 77 35.90 19.72 40.28
CA ASN A 77 37.02 19.07 39.61
C ASN A 77 37.45 19.87 38.38
N GLY A 78 38.65 20.46 38.39
CA GLY A 78 39.18 21.19 37.24
C GLY A 78 39.65 20.33 36.04
N VAL A 79 39.56 19.02 36.18
CA VAL A 79 39.87 18.06 35.08
C VAL A 79 38.56 17.45 34.57
N VAL A 80 38.35 17.52 33.28
CA VAL A 80 37.22 16.88 32.61
C VAL A 80 37.70 15.57 31.98
N PRO A 81 37.29 14.40 32.50
CA PRO A 81 37.61 13.10 31.92
C PRO A 81 36.90 12.95 30.58
N LEU A 82 37.63 12.56 29.54
CA LEU A 82 37.13 12.16 28.23
C LEU A 82 37.35 10.65 28.10
N TRP A 83 36.27 9.86 28.17
CA TRP A 83 36.34 8.43 27.93
C TRP A 83 36.18 8.10 26.42
N SER A 84 37.06 7.27 25.87
CA SER A 84 37.01 6.87 24.46
C SER A 84 36.36 5.50 24.35
N LEU A 85 35.34 5.39 23.49
CA LEU A 85 34.60 4.17 23.25
C LEU A 85 35.47 3.08 22.59
N SER A 86 36.26 3.43 21.60
CA SER A 86 37.10 2.51 20.83
C SER A 86 38.25 1.91 21.67
N ASN A 87 38.89 2.73 22.51
CA ASN A 87 40.03 2.33 23.29
C ASN A 87 39.70 1.93 24.73
N LYS A 88 38.47 2.19 25.21
CA LYS A 88 38.05 2.04 26.61
C LYS A 88 39.00 2.67 27.61
N ARG A 89 39.52 3.87 27.32
CA ARG A 89 40.46 4.59 28.15
C ARG A 89 39.97 6.02 28.44
N VAL A 90 40.26 6.48 29.64
CA VAL A 90 39.99 7.85 30.08
C VAL A 90 41.18 8.73 29.75
N VAL A 91 40.95 9.80 28.96
CA VAL A 91 41.94 10.84 28.68
C VAL A 91 41.59 12.08 29.51
N PRO A 92 42.40 12.45 30.49
CA PRO A 92 42.11 13.64 31.29
C PRO A 92 42.33 14.94 30.50
N LEU A 93 41.27 15.73 30.40
CA LEU A 93 41.38 17.09 29.84
C LEU A 93 41.58 18.07 31.01
N GLU A 94 42.80 18.49 31.24
CA GLU A 94 43.12 19.57 32.18
C GLU A 94 42.61 20.90 31.63
N THR A 95 41.64 21.50 32.30
CA THR A 95 41.03 22.74 31.84
C THR A 95 41.79 23.96 32.26
N ASN A 96 42.62 23.85 33.26
CA ASN A 96 43.27 24.95 33.99
C ASN A 96 42.28 26.00 34.56
N LEU A 97 41.00 25.61 34.61
CA LEU A 97 39.92 26.40 35.19
C LEU A 97 39.46 25.79 36.52
N ARG A 98 39.03 26.66 37.44
CA ARG A 98 38.49 26.22 38.75
C ARG A 98 36.98 26.19 38.66
N ASP A 99 36.39 25.19 39.28
CA ASP A 99 34.95 25.04 39.48
C ASP A 99 34.14 25.07 38.18
N PRO A 100 34.31 24.11 37.25
CA PRO A 100 33.50 24.01 36.08
C PRO A 100 32.07 23.68 36.45
N THR A 101 31.09 24.41 35.85
CA THR A 101 29.65 24.32 36.16
C THR A 101 28.82 23.85 34.97
N PHE A 102 29.35 24.00 33.78
CA PHE A 102 28.62 23.76 32.54
C PHE A 102 29.49 23.08 31.49
N LEU A 103 28.92 22.19 30.71
CA LEU A 103 29.60 21.48 29.66
C LEU A 103 28.64 21.21 28.48
N THR A 104 29.07 21.46 27.24
CA THR A 104 28.29 21.12 26.06
C THR A 104 29.16 20.86 24.83
N TRP A 105 28.91 19.72 24.13
CA TRP A 105 29.50 19.45 22.84
C TRP A 105 28.73 20.11 21.71
N SER A 106 29.46 20.56 20.68
CA SER A 106 28.84 20.93 19.42
C SER A 106 28.21 19.71 18.75
N LYS A 107 26.95 19.85 18.28
CA LYS A 107 26.22 18.76 17.60
C LYS A 107 26.76 18.42 16.21
N THR A 108 27.54 19.31 15.61
CA THR A 108 28.06 19.15 14.24
C THR A 108 29.56 19.35 14.15
N GLY A 109 30.18 20.08 15.09
CA GLY A 109 31.60 20.36 15.13
C GLY A 109 32.36 19.53 16.17
N PRO A 110 33.71 19.63 16.15
CA PRO A 110 34.57 18.95 17.12
C PRO A 110 34.81 19.76 18.41
N GLN A 111 33.98 20.79 18.68
CA GLN A 111 34.19 21.71 19.78
C GLN A 111 33.41 21.29 21.04
N LEU A 112 34.08 21.36 22.20
CA LEU A 112 33.53 21.24 23.54
C LEU A 112 33.62 22.60 24.24
N ALA A 113 32.51 23.10 24.73
CA ALA A 113 32.47 24.31 25.56
C ALA A 113 32.35 23.92 27.05
N ILE A 114 33.18 24.52 27.90
CA ILE A 114 33.18 24.32 29.36
C ILE A 114 33.09 25.69 30.02
N GLY A 115 32.01 25.90 30.76
CA GLY A 115 31.79 27.12 31.59
C GLY A 115 32.14 26.90 33.03
N THR A 116 32.50 27.98 33.77
CA THR A 116 32.88 27.92 35.15
C THR A 116 32.03 28.77 36.07
N ALA A 117 32.11 28.53 37.38
CA ALA A 117 31.45 29.32 38.41
C ALA A 117 31.91 30.82 38.44
N LYS A 118 33.06 31.13 37.89
CA LYS A 118 33.60 32.51 37.81
C LYS A 118 33.34 33.18 36.46
N GLY A 119 32.46 32.59 35.61
CA GLY A 119 32.10 33.19 34.34
C GLY A 119 33.15 33.06 33.23
N SER A 120 34.16 32.21 33.39
CA SER A 120 35.14 31.93 32.36
C SER A 120 34.67 30.78 31.46
N LEU A 121 35.03 30.84 30.19
CA LEU A 121 34.72 29.84 29.18
C LEU A 121 35.98 29.17 28.65
N LEU A 122 35.97 27.87 28.42
CA LEU A 122 37.01 27.18 27.68
C LEU A 122 36.35 26.49 26.48
N ILE A 123 36.86 26.73 25.30
CA ILE A 123 36.50 25.97 24.08
C ILE A 123 37.64 25.01 23.75
N TYR A 124 37.34 23.73 23.72
CA TYR A 124 38.30 22.69 23.35
C TYR A 124 37.93 22.08 22.02
N ASN A 125 38.88 22.10 21.05
CA ASN A 125 38.73 21.45 19.77
C ASN A 125 39.43 20.08 19.81
N LYS A 126 38.67 18.98 19.72
CA LYS A 126 39.18 17.60 19.82
C LYS A 126 40.13 17.23 18.65
N THR A 127 39.84 17.71 17.46
CA THR A 127 40.59 17.37 16.26
C THR A 127 41.96 18.04 16.27
N ARG A 128 42.03 19.33 16.63
CA ARG A 128 43.24 20.11 16.72
C ARG A 128 43.96 19.98 18.07
N LYS A 129 43.30 19.37 19.06
CA LYS A 129 43.72 19.33 20.47
C LYS A 129 44.03 20.72 21.04
N GLN A 130 43.37 21.76 20.53
CA GLN A 130 43.54 23.15 20.92
C GLN A 130 42.58 23.57 22.02
N LYS A 131 43.07 24.28 23.01
CA LYS A 131 42.34 24.90 24.11
C LYS A 131 42.27 26.39 23.92
N ILE A 132 41.11 26.99 23.88
CA ILE A 132 40.88 28.42 23.74
C ILE A 132 40.22 28.93 25.04
N PRO A 133 40.96 29.44 26.02
CA PRO A 133 40.40 30.03 27.22
C PRO A 133 39.89 31.44 26.99
N VAL A 134 38.67 31.73 27.40
CA VAL A 134 38.05 33.06 27.36
C VAL A 134 37.74 33.44 28.81
N VAL A 135 38.60 34.30 29.37
CA VAL A 135 38.47 34.72 30.78
C VAL A 135 37.57 35.94 30.87
N GLY A 136 36.68 35.98 31.87
CA GLY A 136 35.78 37.11 32.13
C GLY A 136 34.66 37.27 31.11
N LYS A 137 34.19 36.16 30.51
CA LYS A 137 33.08 36.15 29.59
C LYS A 137 31.79 36.63 30.26
N HIS A 138 31.60 36.19 31.50
CA HIS A 138 30.55 36.57 32.42
C HIS A 138 31.15 36.93 33.78
N SER A 139 30.39 37.61 34.63
CA SER A 139 30.84 38.00 35.98
C SER A 139 30.52 36.96 37.05
N LYS A 140 29.60 36.02 36.73
CA LYS A 140 29.19 34.90 37.62
C LYS A 140 29.15 33.59 36.86
N ALA A 141 28.63 32.55 37.50
CA ALA A 141 28.57 31.21 36.99
C ALA A 141 27.85 31.10 35.64
N ILE A 142 28.42 30.39 34.71
CA ILE A 142 27.75 29.97 33.48
C ILE A 142 26.89 28.76 33.82
N ILE A 143 25.57 28.89 33.67
CA ILE A 143 24.60 27.88 34.13
C ILE A 143 24.08 27.03 32.95
N CYS A 144 23.78 27.66 31.83
CA CYS A 144 23.21 27.01 30.66
C CYS A 144 23.86 27.51 29.36
N GLY A 145 23.63 26.76 28.32
CA GLY A 145 24.10 27.12 26.97
C GLY A 145 23.79 26.04 25.96
N ALA A 146 23.82 26.44 24.71
CA ALA A 146 23.58 25.53 23.58
C ALA A 146 24.39 25.95 22.35
N TRP A 147 24.80 24.95 21.58
CA TRP A 147 25.35 25.18 20.24
C TRP A 147 24.25 25.31 19.21
N SER A 148 24.45 26.18 18.23
CA SER A 148 23.60 26.25 17.07
C SER A 148 23.61 24.92 16.29
N LYS A 149 22.60 24.67 15.50
CA LYS A 149 22.48 23.43 14.72
C LYS A 149 23.64 23.23 13.75
N LYS A 150 24.19 24.33 13.19
CA LYS A 150 25.40 24.31 12.35
C LYS A 150 26.71 24.23 13.14
N GLY A 151 26.69 24.40 14.45
CA GLY A 151 27.87 24.39 15.31
C GLY A 151 28.77 25.62 15.23
N ASN A 152 28.34 26.67 14.55
CA ASN A 152 29.12 27.90 14.36
C ASN A 152 28.83 29.01 15.38
N LYS A 153 27.77 28.85 16.20
CA LYS A 153 27.40 29.79 17.26
C LYS A 153 27.16 29.05 18.56
N LEU A 154 27.55 29.70 19.67
CA LEU A 154 27.35 29.21 21.04
C LEU A 154 26.63 30.27 21.84
N VAL A 155 25.44 29.95 22.36
CA VAL A 155 24.75 30.77 23.35
C VAL A 155 25.11 30.32 24.74
N LEU A 156 25.34 31.24 25.66
CA LEU A 156 25.62 30.99 27.06
C LEU A 156 24.76 31.89 27.92
N GLY A 157 24.20 31.32 28.99
CA GLY A 157 23.47 32.03 30.03
C GLY A 157 24.17 31.94 31.39
N SER A 158 24.17 33.05 32.13
CA SER A 158 24.87 33.14 33.38
C SER A 158 23.99 33.66 34.52
N ASP A 159 24.39 33.34 35.76
CA ASP A 159 23.77 33.83 36.99
C ASP A 159 23.93 35.36 37.16
N ASP A 160 24.79 36.00 36.38
CA ASP A 160 24.88 37.46 36.29
C ASP A 160 23.71 38.12 35.56
N ARG A 161 22.72 37.33 35.11
CA ARG A 161 21.57 37.78 34.34
C ARG A 161 21.95 38.36 32.97
N THR A 162 22.93 37.75 32.31
CA THR A 162 23.30 38.09 30.96
C THR A 162 23.29 36.85 30.07
N ILE A 163 23.00 37.07 28.82
CA ILE A 163 23.14 36.07 27.75
C ILE A 163 24.18 36.54 26.78
N THR A 164 25.11 35.67 26.42
CA THR A 164 26.10 35.96 25.38
C THR A 164 25.98 34.94 24.25
N VAL A 165 26.07 35.43 23.01
CA VAL A 165 26.23 34.58 21.81
C VAL A 165 27.67 34.75 21.33
N SER A 166 28.35 33.66 21.10
CA SER A 166 29.74 33.60 20.68
C SER A 166 29.89 32.82 19.35
N ASN A 167 30.96 33.05 18.63
CA ASN A 167 31.39 32.21 17.54
C ASN A 167 32.05 30.91 18.05
N GLU A 168 32.52 30.06 17.14
CA GLU A 168 33.19 28.79 17.44
C GLU A 168 34.56 28.97 18.17
N ASN A 169 35.12 30.17 18.14
CA ASN A 169 36.39 30.52 18.81
C ASN A 169 36.15 31.18 20.19
N GLY A 170 34.92 31.48 20.57
CA GLY A 170 34.57 32.13 21.81
C GLY A 170 34.48 33.64 21.75
N ASP A 171 34.67 34.27 20.58
CA ASP A 171 34.50 35.72 20.43
C ASP A 171 33.02 36.07 20.57
N THR A 172 32.73 37.15 21.32
CA THR A 172 31.37 37.60 21.58
C THR A 172 30.77 38.26 20.33
N LEU A 173 29.69 37.69 19.83
CA LEU A 173 28.91 38.27 18.76
C LEU A 173 27.82 39.18 19.33
N LEU A 174 27.25 38.78 20.48
CA LEU A 174 26.16 39.47 21.10
C LEU A 174 26.24 39.34 22.61
N HIS A 175 25.89 40.41 23.37
CA HIS A 175 25.77 40.42 24.81
C HIS A 175 24.50 41.18 25.21
N THR A 176 23.63 40.53 25.97
CA THR A 176 22.31 41.08 26.35
C THR A 176 22.07 40.89 27.82
N GLU A 177 21.63 41.94 28.51
CA GLU A 177 21.18 41.90 29.90
C GLU A 177 19.71 41.49 29.98
N ILE A 178 19.37 40.63 30.92
CA ILE A 178 18.04 40.06 31.11
C ILE A 178 17.52 40.25 32.52
N LYS A 179 16.18 40.20 32.74
CA LYS A 179 15.55 40.50 34.03
C LYS A 179 15.75 39.40 35.07
N HIS A 180 15.81 38.15 34.67
CA HIS A 180 15.88 37.00 35.56
C HIS A 180 17.03 36.08 35.14
N VAL A 181 17.39 35.11 35.96
CA VAL A 181 18.44 34.15 35.72
C VAL A 181 17.99 33.17 34.60
N PRO A 182 18.79 32.95 33.55
CA PRO A 182 18.51 31.98 32.52
C PRO A 182 18.70 30.55 33.03
N VAL A 183 17.73 29.67 32.82
CA VAL A 183 17.80 28.27 33.28
C VAL A 183 18.08 27.32 32.11
N GLU A 184 17.49 27.60 30.98
CA GLU A 184 17.59 26.73 29.80
C GLU A 184 17.55 27.58 28.50
N THR A 185 18.38 27.24 27.52
CA THR A 185 18.46 27.96 26.24
C THR A 185 18.47 27.01 25.07
N HIS A 186 17.76 27.37 24.00
CA HIS A 186 17.71 26.61 22.76
C HIS A 186 17.82 27.49 21.53
N PHE A 187 18.51 27.00 20.49
CA PHE A 187 18.49 27.60 19.16
C PHE A 187 17.37 27.05 18.32
N THR A 188 16.79 27.89 17.51
CA THR A 188 15.87 27.48 16.45
C THR A 188 16.16 28.12 15.12
N PHE A 189 15.56 27.53 14.11
CA PHE A 189 15.53 28.00 12.75
C PHE A 189 14.15 28.58 12.42
N ASN A 190 14.11 29.87 12.05
CA ASN A 190 12.86 30.49 11.58
C ASN A 190 13.04 30.92 10.10
N LYS A 191 12.38 30.23 9.17
CA LYS A 191 12.45 30.55 7.74
C LYS A 191 11.77 31.87 7.38
N SER A 192 10.78 32.31 8.17
CA SER A 192 10.05 33.56 7.92
C SER A 192 10.93 34.83 8.10
N ALA A 193 12.02 34.75 8.86
CA ALA A 193 12.99 35.82 9.00
C ALA A 193 14.01 35.88 7.85
N SER A 194 14.02 34.89 6.94
CA SER A 194 15.06 34.73 5.91
C SER A 194 14.64 35.19 4.52
N SER A 195 13.62 36.06 4.39
CA SER A 195 13.16 36.56 3.06
C SER A 195 14.23 37.33 2.28
N TYR A 196 15.38 37.63 2.88
CA TYR A 196 16.44 38.43 2.24
C TYR A 196 17.84 37.79 2.15
N SER A 197 18.09 36.63 2.79
CA SER A 197 19.36 35.93 2.59
C SER A 197 19.13 34.42 2.51
N GLY A 198 19.42 33.82 1.37
CA GLY A 198 19.17 32.42 1.05
C GLY A 198 20.01 31.38 1.81
N ASN A 199 20.49 31.68 3.02
CA ASN A 199 21.18 30.76 3.92
C ASN A 199 20.40 30.66 5.22
N GLY A 200 19.73 29.52 5.43
CA GLY A 200 19.03 29.20 6.66
C GLY A 200 19.99 29.04 7.84
N ASP A 201 20.29 30.15 8.54
CA ASP A 201 21.08 30.16 9.78
C ASP A 201 20.17 30.13 11.01
N ASP A 202 20.61 29.39 12.06
CA ASP A 202 19.98 29.39 13.38
C ASP A 202 20.15 30.82 14.01
N ASN A 203 19.12 31.63 13.91
CA ASN A 203 19.21 33.05 14.30
C ASN A 203 18.37 33.44 15.50
N VAL A 204 17.46 32.56 15.92
CA VAL A 204 16.58 32.82 17.06
C VAL A 204 16.97 31.94 18.25
N VAL A 205 17.13 32.56 19.41
CA VAL A 205 17.39 31.89 20.70
C VAL A 205 16.14 32.01 21.57
N SER A 206 15.70 30.91 22.14
CA SER A 206 14.67 30.87 23.17
C SER A 206 15.32 30.56 24.51
N THR A 207 14.98 31.33 25.58
CA THR A 207 15.55 31.16 26.89
C THR A 207 14.47 31.20 27.96
N ASN A 208 14.45 30.20 28.85
CA ASN A 208 13.63 30.17 30.03
C ASN A 208 14.27 30.99 31.15
N LEU A 209 13.56 31.99 31.65
CA LEU A 209 14.02 32.92 32.70
C LEU A 209 13.40 32.56 34.05
N ASP A 210 14.10 31.76 34.85
CA ASP A 210 13.73 31.36 36.21
C ASP A 210 12.28 30.85 36.32
N GLY A 211 11.78 30.16 35.27
CA GLY A 211 10.41 29.68 35.17
C GLY A 211 9.34 30.76 35.02
N LYS A 212 9.67 32.04 35.11
CA LYS A 212 8.68 33.15 35.12
C LYS A 212 8.28 33.62 33.73
N SER A 213 9.23 33.67 32.83
CA SER A 213 8.97 34.09 31.43
C SER A 213 9.88 33.38 30.45
N LEU A 214 9.40 33.28 29.21
CA LEU A 214 10.15 32.77 28.10
C LEU A 214 10.55 33.94 27.20
N LEU A 215 11.84 34.08 27.00
CA LEU A 215 12.43 35.13 26.17
C LEU A 215 12.76 34.60 24.79
N LEU A 216 12.38 35.33 23.75
CA LEU A 216 12.80 35.09 22.38
C LEU A 216 13.72 36.23 21.95
N TYR A 217 14.83 35.88 21.35
CA TYR A 217 15.81 36.83 20.87
C TYR A 217 16.32 36.46 19.49
N ASN A 218 16.26 37.44 18.55
CA ASN A 218 16.81 37.29 17.21
C ASN A 218 18.23 37.90 17.16
N ILE A 219 19.23 37.09 16.85
CA ILE A 219 20.65 37.49 16.82
C ILE A 219 20.98 38.50 15.71
N MET A 220 20.18 38.56 14.66
CA MET A 220 20.45 39.39 13.47
C MET A 220 19.89 40.81 13.60
N ASP A 221 19.01 41.08 14.55
CA ASP A 221 18.35 42.37 14.73
C ASP A 221 18.88 43.03 16.01
N ASP A 222 19.92 43.83 15.89
CA ASP A 222 20.57 44.58 17.00
C ASP A 222 19.67 45.63 17.66
N HIS A 223 18.44 45.85 17.15
CA HIS A 223 17.53 46.90 17.54
C HIS A 223 16.17 46.43 18.10
N GLU A 224 15.90 45.12 18.11
CA GLU A 224 14.66 44.62 18.70
C GLU A 224 14.87 44.21 20.18
N ASP A 225 14.00 44.76 21.03
CA ASP A 225 13.92 44.33 22.42
C ASP A 225 13.52 42.87 22.50
N PRO A 226 14.11 42.09 23.44
CA PRO A 226 13.77 40.68 23.59
C PRO A 226 12.28 40.52 23.92
N MET A 227 11.61 39.69 23.14
CA MET A 227 10.17 39.52 23.22
C MET A 227 9.79 38.46 24.28
N GLU A 228 8.95 38.82 25.22
CA GLU A 228 8.41 37.87 26.21
C GLU A 228 7.27 37.04 25.60
N ALA A 229 7.53 35.76 25.34
CA ALA A 229 6.57 34.82 24.76
C ALA A 229 5.83 33.98 25.82
N GLY A 230 5.30 34.62 26.88
CA GLY A 230 4.51 33.91 27.87
C GLY A 230 4.68 34.44 29.28
N LYS A 231 3.60 34.86 29.92
CA LYS A 231 3.57 35.22 31.31
C LYS A 231 3.12 34.00 32.10
N GLY A 232 4.01 33.43 32.91
CA GLY A 232 3.84 32.18 33.64
C GLY A 232 2.69 32.14 34.66
N CYS A 233 1.98 33.25 34.92
CA CYS A 233 1.03 33.33 36.01
C CYS A 233 -0.27 32.54 35.88
N LYS A 234 -0.67 32.14 34.68
CA LYS A 234 -1.95 31.44 34.44
C LYS A 234 -1.85 29.92 34.62
N TYR A 235 -0.71 29.36 34.26
CA TYR A 235 -0.48 27.91 34.19
C TYR A 235 0.59 27.40 35.17
N GLY A 236 1.23 28.30 35.91
CA GLY A 236 2.36 28.04 36.79
C GLY A 236 3.68 28.45 36.14
N ASP A 237 4.80 27.97 36.73
CA ASP A 237 6.14 28.29 36.25
C ASP A 237 6.48 27.45 35.01
N VAL A 238 7.27 28.00 34.10
CA VAL A 238 7.80 27.29 32.91
C VAL A 238 8.84 26.28 33.35
N ILE A 239 8.61 25.01 33.17
CA ILE A 239 9.54 23.93 33.52
C ILE A 239 10.50 23.61 32.37
N ALA A 240 9.99 23.43 31.13
CA ALA A 240 10.78 23.13 29.97
C ALA A 240 10.10 23.69 28.72
N HIS A 241 10.89 23.93 27.68
CA HIS A 241 10.38 24.35 26.37
C HIS A 241 11.18 23.74 25.25
N HIS A 242 10.50 23.40 24.15
CA HIS A 242 11.12 22.83 22.96
C HIS A 242 10.49 23.39 21.69
N TRP A 243 11.31 23.59 20.68
CA TRP A 243 10.82 23.87 19.34
C TRP A 243 10.32 22.57 18.70
N PHE A 244 9.07 22.52 18.20
CA PHE A 244 8.51 21.29 17.63
C PHE A 244 8.07 21.43 16.17
N GLU A 245 7.64 22.62 15.75
CA GLU A 245 7.35 22.97 14.38
C GLU A 245 7.93 24.34 14.02
N GLU A 246 7.87 24.70 12.74
CA GLU A 246 8.36 25.99 12.28
C GLU A 246 7.55 27.13 12.90
N GLY A 247 8.21 27.95 13.71
CA GLY A 247 7.58 29.05 14.40
C GLY A 247 6.69 28.69 15.59
N LEU A 248 6.73 27.44 16.09
CA LEU A 248 5.94 26.99 17.23
C LEU A 248 6.83 26.45 18.37
N LEU A 249 6.56 26.92 19.57
CA LEU A 249 7.17 26.42 20.81
C LEU A 249 6.18 25.56 21.60
N LEU A 250 6.62 24.40 22.00
CA LEU A 250 5.94 23.58 23.01
C LEU A 250 6.48 23.96 24.39
N VAL A 251 5.61 24.39 25.29
CA VAL A 251 5.98 24.85 26.62
C VAL A 251 5.25 24.02 27.67
N ALA A 252 5.99 23.54 28.65
CA ALA A 252 5.49 22.78 29.78
C ALA A 252 5.50 23.63 31.06
N PHE A 253 4.38 23.61 31.76
CA PHE A 253 4.17 24.40 32.99
C PHE A 253 4.04 23.54 34.23
N SER A 254 4.48 24.08 35.36
CA SER A 254 4.43 23.39 36.66
C SER A 254 3.02 22.98 37.09
N GLY A 255 1.98 23.66 36.58
CA GLY A 255 0.58 23.29 36.82
C GLY A 255 0.08 22.07 36.06
N GLY A 256 0.93 21.35 35.31
CA GLY A 256 0.59 20.16 34.55
C GLY A 256 0.02 20.46 33.15
N TYR A 257 0.20 21.67 32.66
CA TYR A 257 -0.25 22.11 31.33
C TYR A 257 0.86 22.00 30.31
N LEU A 258 0.48 21.58 29.08
CA LEU A 258 1.28 21.74 27.89
C LEU A 258 0.59 22.73 26.95
N LEU A 259 1.36 23.70 26.47
CA LEU A 259 0.91 24.74 25.56
C LEU A 259 1.74 24.73 24.27
N SER A 260 1.07 25.04 23.17
CA SER A 260 1.74 25.41 21.93
C SER A 260 1.59 26.94 21.74
N VAL A 261 2.72 27.61 21.62
CA VAL A 261 2.78 29.08 21.52
C VAL A 261 3.41 29.47 20.19
N SER A 262 2.77 30.39 19.48
CA SER A 262 3.32 30.94 18.23
C SER A 262 4.44 31.92 18.49
N THR A 263 5.48 31.83 17.67
CA THR A 263 6.61 32.77 17.65
C THR A 263 6.66 33.60 16.36
N ASN A 264 5.64 33.50 15.51
CA ASN A 264 5.57 34.29 14.29
C ASN A 264 5.26 35.77 14.64
N PRO A 265 5.83 36.73 13.92
CA PRO A 265 5.67 38.16 14.23
C PRO A 265 4.22 38.64 14.25
N HIS A 266 3.34 38.05 13.45
CA HIS A 266 1.92 38.47 13.33
C HIS A 266 1.03 37.97 14.48
N ASP A 267 1.37 36.82 15.09
CA ASP A 267 0.61 36.16 16.16
C ASP A 267 1.51 35.71 17.32
N LEU A 268 2.54 36.51 17.59
CA LEU A 268 3.51 36.26 18.65
C LEU A 268 2.85 36.12 20.01
N GLY A 269 3.19 35.00 20.71
CA GLY A 269 2.66 34.71 22.02
C GLY A 269 1.22 34.19 22.02
N GLU A 270 0.59 33.99 20.84
CA GLU A 270 -0.76 33.41 20.75
C GLU A 270 -0.72 31.92 21.13
N GLU A 271 -1.61 31.53 22.05
CA GLU A 271 -1.80 30.15 22.46
C GLU A 271 -2.57 29.39 21.38
N LYS A 272 -1.87 28.59 20.55
CA LYS A 272 -2.55 27.76 19.51
C LYS A 272 -3.20 26.53 20.11
N PHE A 273 -2.66 26.05 21.24
CA PHE A 273 -3.17 24.91 21.98
C PHE A 273 -2.82 25.06 23.46
N ALA A 274 -3.76 24.68 24.35
CA ALA A 274 -3.54 24.64 25.79
C ALA A 274 -4.36 23.51 26.42
N ARG A 275 -3.71 22.56 27.05
CA ARG A 275 -4.39 21.43 27.71
C ARG A 275 -3.64 20.98 28.94
N LYS A 276 -4.43 20.63 29.97
CA LYS A 276 -3.90 19.99 31.16
C LYS A 276 -3.79 18.49 30.98
N PHE A 277 -2.58 17.96 31.04
CA PHE A 277 -2.30 16.54 30.95
C PHE A 277 -2.00 15.90 32.30
N HIS A 278 -1.39 16.62 33.27
CA HIS A 278 -1.08 16.11 34.58
C HIS A 278 -1.99 16.72 35.63
N SER A 279 -2.45 15.87 36.56
CA SER A 279 -3.22 16.32 37.74
C SER A 279 -2.34 16.94 38.81
N SER A 280 -1.07 16.52 38.87
CA SER A 280 -0.03 16.96 39.76
C SER A 280 0.94 17.95 39.14
N SER A 281 1.93 18.41 39.90
CA SER A 281 3.03 19.24 39.37
C SER A 281 3.86 18.48 38.36
N LEU A 282 4.17 19.14 37.26
CA LEU A 282 5.06 18.63 36.22
C LEU A 282 6.51 18.85 36.63
N ALA A 283 7.37 17.85 36.44
CA ALA A 283 8.77 17.89 36.81
C ALA A 283 9.69 18.15 35.61
N THR A 284 9.42 17.56 34.46
CA THR A 284 10.23 17.68 33.24
C THR A 284 9.44 17.31 31.99
N MET A 285 9.91 17.79 30.85
CA MET A 285 9.35 17.42 29.51
C MET A 285 10.50 17.28 28.52
N VAL A 286 10.39 16.35 27.60
CA VAL A 286 11.31 16.17 26.46
C VAL A 286 10.51 15.92 25.19
N TYR A 287 11.01 16.45 24.09
CA TYR A 287 10.40 16.33 22.76
C TYR A 287 11.28 15.53 21.80
N ASN A 288 10.68 14.63 21.07
CA ASN A 288 11.36 13.91 19.97
C ASN A 288 10.82 14.36 18.61
N PRO A 289 11.64 15.04 17.78
CA PRO A 289 11.19 15.55 16.47
C PRO A 289 10.94 14.45 15.44
N GLN A 290 11.60 13.30 15.55
CA GLN A 290 11.40 12.18 14.61
C GLN A 290 10.05 11.49 14.81
N LEU A 291 9.62 11.38 16.06
CA LEU A 291 8.33 10.80 16.43
C LEU A 291 7.21 11.83 16.41
N GLN A 292 7.51 13.13 16.47
CA GLN A 292 6.57 14.21 16.77
C GLN A 292 5.80 13.94 18.06
N ARG A 293 6.52 13.52 19.11
CA ARG A 293 5.95 13.17 20.41
C ARG A 293 6.69 13.89 21.53
N ALA A 294 5.92 14.34 22.49
CA ALA A 294 6.42 14.91 23.74
C ALA A 294 6.17 13.95 24.91
N ALA A 295 7.18 13.65 25.69
CA ALA A 295 7.05 12.94 26.95
C ALA A 295 7.14 13.95 28.10
N SER A 296 6.16 13.93 29.00
CA SER A 296 6.10 14.79 30.17
C SER A 296 5.94 13.95 31.44
N ALA A 297 6.63 14.33 32.51
CA ALA A 297 6.61 13.62 33.77
C ALA A 297 6.08 14.47 34.91
N GLY A 298 5.16 13.90 35.69
CA GLY A 298 4.63 14.46 36.90
C GLY A 298 4.66 13.44 38.02
N ALA A 299 4.12 13.81 39.20
CA ALA A 299 3.95 12.84 40.27
C ALA A 299 2.91 11.76 39.97
N ASP A 300 2.07 11.97 38.97
CA ASP A 300 1.08 11.04 38.47
C ASP A 300 1.61 10.13 37.31
N GLY A 301 2.93 10.08 37.09
CA GLY A 301 3.58 9.23 36.12
C GLY A 301 4.11 9.99 34.90
N VAL A 302 4.46 9.23 33.82
CA VAL A 302 4.93 9.79 32.58
C VAL A 302 3.85 9.63 31.51
N ARG A 303 3.53 10.72 30.82
CA ARG A 303 2.56 10.76 29.72
C ARG A 303 3.24 11.12 28.43
N VAL A 304 2.81 10.49 27.36
CA VAL A 304 3.29 10.77 25.99
C VAL A 304 2.15 11.34 25.17
N VAL A 305 2.42 12.46 24.53
CA VAL A 305 1.47 13.23 23.73
C VAL A 305 1.98 13.31 22.30
N ASP A 306 1.14 13.00 21.33
CA ASP A 306 1.42 13.25 19.92
C ASP A 306 1.21 14.74 19.64
N THR A 307 2.22 15.41 19.08
CA THR A 307 2.16 16.86 18.85
C THR A 307 1.42 17.25 17.56
N ARG A 308 1.02 16.28 16.72
CA ARG A 308 0.25 16.53 15.49
C ARG A 308 -1.21 16.88 15.81
N ASP A 309 -1.79 16.22 16.77
CA ASP A 309 -3.20 16.37 17.18
C ASP A 309 -3.37 16.66 18.67
N PHE A 310 -2.28 16.74 19.41
CA PHE A 310 -2.22 16.92 20.87
C PHE A 310 -3.08 15.91 21.64
N THR A 311 -3.13 14.68 21.14
CA THR A 311 -3.80 13.57 21.82
C THR A 311 -2.81 12.76 22.65
N GLU A 312 -3.28 12.27 23.80
CA GLU A 312 -2.50 11.34 24.61
C GLU A 312 -2.41 9.99 23.91
N CYS A 313 -1.20 9.47 23.73
CA CYS A 313 -0.96 8.17 23.10
C CYS A 313 -1.47 7.07 24.04
N LYS A 314 -2.62 6.48 23.71
CA LYS A 314 -3.22 5.39 24.49
C LYS A 314 -2.27 4.19 24.48
N GLY A 315 -1.89 3.73 25.68
CA GLY A 315 -0.96 2.61 25.87
C GLY A 315 0.49 3.02 26.12
N ASP A 316 0.83 4.30 25.97
CA ASP A 316 2.19 4.81 26.21
C ASP A 316 2.34 5.52 27.58
N TYR A 317 1.37 5.34 28.46
CA TYR A 317 1.43 5.82 29.84
C TYR A 317 2.32 4.92 30.69
N ILE A 318 3.17 5.54 31.52
CA ILE A 318 3.99 4.87 32.54
C ILE A 318 3.44 5.27 33.90
N SER A 319 2.92 4.28 34.62
CA SER A 319 2.33 4.53 35.96
C SER A 319 3.42 4.79 37.00
N PRO A 320 3.11 5.48 38.11
CA PRO A 320 4.05 5.60 39.26
C PRO A 320 4.44 4.24 39.83
N GLU A 321 3.57 3.24 39.73
CA GLU A 321 3.82 1.85 40.18
C GLU A 321 4.92 1.17 39.38
N ASP A 322 5.02 1.49 38.07
CA ASP A 322 6.08 0.98 37.20
C ASP A 322 7.46 1.56 37.53
N LEU A 323 7.52 2.66 38.29
CA LEU A 323 8.74 3.38 38.64
C LEU A 323 9.23 3.09 40.09
N GLU A 324 8.61 2.14 40.79
CA GLU A 324 9.08 1.62 42.11
C GLU A 324 9.56 2.71 43.05
N ASP A 325 8.68 3.60 43.52
CA ASP A 325 8.92 4.60 44.57
C ASP A 325 9.84 5.81 44.28
N GLY A 326 10.12 6.11 43.00
CA GLY A 326 10.93 7.27 42.63
C GLY A 326 10.15 8.40 41.98
N ARG A 327 10.31 9.68 42.45
CA ARG A 327 9.88 10.82 41.65
C ARG A 327 10.77 10.95 40.42
N VAL A 328 10.17 11.17 39.27
CA VAL A 328 10.92 11.40 38.01
C VAL A 328 11.71 12.71 38.13
N THR A 329 12.98 12.63 37.83
CA THR A 329 13.92 13.77 37.90
C THR A 329 14.44 14.16 36.50
N ALA A 330 14.51 13.23 35.58
CA ALA A 330 15.00 13.46 34.22
C ALA A 330 14.34 12.52 33.24
N LEU A 331 14.17 13.00 32.00
CA LEU A 331 13.70 12.23 30.85
C LEU A 331 14.66 12.46 29.71
N GLU A 332 14.87 11.45 28.89
CA GLU A 332 15.62 11.56 27.61
C GLU A 332 15.14 10.51 26.63
N TRP A 333 14.98 10.92 25.38
CA TRP A 333 14.73 10.00 24.26
C TRP A 333 16.05 9.48 23.71
N SER A 334 16.10 8.21 23.36
CA SER A 334 17.17 7.74 22.46
C SER A 334 17.10 8.50 21.12
N PRO A 335 18.23 8.75 20.44
CA PRO A 335 18.26 9.54 19.21
C PRO A 335 17.35 9.00 18.10
N ASP A 336 17.17 7.68 18.04
CA ASP A 336 16.26 6.99 17.11
C ASP A 336 14.77 7.04 17.55
N GLY A 337 14.50 7.55 18.75
CA GLY A 337 13.16 7.63 19.33
C GLY A 337 12.56 6.29 19.77
N GLN A 338 13.31 5.19 19.73
CA GLN A 338 12.78 3.88 20.11
C GLN A 338 12.65 3.70 21.62
N ILE A 339 13.55 4.33 22.41
CA ILE A 339 13.62 4.17 23.86
C ILE A 339 13.38 5.50 24.55
N LEU A 340 12.54 5.49 25.58
CA LEU A 340 12.40 6.59 26.53
C LEU A 340 13.07 6.20 27.86
N THR A 341 14.08 6.95 28.24
CA THR A 341 14.81 6.79 29.50
C THR A 341 14.22 7.69 30.56
N VAL A 342 13.96 7.13 31.72
CA VAL A 342 13.36 7.80 32.88
C VAL A 342 14.29 7.67 34.10
N GLY A 343 14.83 8.76 34.58
CA GLY A 343 15.61 8.81 35.81
C GLY A 343 14.77 9.21 37.01
N THR A 344 14.96 8.56 38.13
CA THR A 344 14.23 8.82 39.36
C THR A 344 15.10 9.31 40.51
N SER A 345 14.49 9.97 41.50
CA SER A 345 15.17 10.42 42.72
C SER A 345 15.66 9.26 43.61
N ALA A 346 15.17 8.05 43.39
CA ALA A 346 15.62 6.84 44.08
C ALA A 346 16.95 6.28 43.53
N GLY A 347 17.55 6.89 42.51
CA GLY A 347 18.79 6.40 41.92
C GLY A 347 18.58 5.36 40.80
N ASN A 348 17.35 5.15 40.37
CA ASN A 348 17.03 4.19 39.33
C ASN A 348 16.91 4.86 37.95
N VAL A 349 17.39 4.19 36.91
CA VAL A 349 17.20 4.55 35.48
C VAL A 349 16.41 3.44 34.83
N TYR A 350 15.23 3.79 34.37
CA TYR A 350 14.32 2.89 33.63
C TYR A 350 14.36 3.20 32.17
N ASN A 351 14.37 2.16 31.34
CA ASN A 351 14.34 2.28 29.88
C ASN A 351 13.09 1.60 29.36
N PHE A 352 12.24 2.38 28.69
CA PHE A 352 10.97 1.92 28.15
C PHE A 352 10.97 1.94 26.64
N LEU A 353 10.44 0.90 26.02
CA LEU A 353 10.24 0.83 24.57
C LEU A 353 9.06 1.71 24.17
N ALA A 354 9.35 2.78 23.42
CA ALA A 354 8.37 3.77 22.99
C ALA A 354 7.94 3.62 21.53
N LYS A 355 8.82 3.06 20.71
CA LYS A 355 8.55 2.77 19.31
C LYS A 355 9.26 1.49 18.91
N MET A 356 8.52 0.56 18.33
CA MET A 356 9.11 -0.60 17.66
C MET A 356 9.44 -0.29 16.22
N SER A 357 10.46 -0.92 15.68
CA SER A 357 10.72 -0.90 14.25
C SER A 357 9.52 -1.53 13.54
N VAL A 358 9.09 -0.90 12.44
CA VAL A 358 8.03 -1.44 11.60
C VAL A 358 8.64 -2.58 10.79
N LEU A 359 8.60 -3.77 11.36
CA LEU A 359 9.15 -4.98 10.76
C LEU A 359 8.18 -6.13 10.99
N TYR A 360 7.74 -6.74 9.90
CA TYR A 360 6.81 -7.85 9.94
C TYR A 360 7.09 -8.87 8.83
N ALA A 361 6.59 -10.06 9.03
CA ALA A 361 6.51 -11.10 8.02
C ALA A 361 5.15 -11.79 8.11
N SER A 362 4.63 -12.26 6.99
CA SER A 362 3.36 -12.99 6.95
C SER A 362 3.51 -14.29 6.18
N TYR A 363 2.82 -15.32 6.66
CA TYR A 363 2.70 -16.59 5.97
C TYR A 363 1.29 -17.14 6.15
N ARG A 364 0.52 -17.26 5.06
CA ARG A 364 -0.91 -17.64 5.06
C ARG A 364 -1.75 -16.77 5.99
N THR A 365 -2.17 -17.29 7.16
CA THR A 365 -2.97 -16.58 8.18
C THR A 365 -2.14 -16.07 9.36
N SER A 366 -0.86 -16.42 9.41
CA SER A 366 0.02 -16.05 10.51
C SER A 366 0.83 -14.81 10.18
N VAL A 367 1.06 -13.99 11.19
CA VAL A 367 1.87 -12.76 11.12
C VAL A 367 2.91 -12.79 12.23
N ALA A 368 4.16 -12.52 11.89
CA ALA A 368 5.26 -12.27 12.82
C ALA A 368 5.56 -10.78 12.86
N TYR A 369 5.71 -10.21 14.03
CA TYR A 369 6.10 -8.81 14.26
C TYR A 369 6.93 -8.67 15.52
N LEU A 370 7.70 -7.59 15.63
CA LEU A 370 8.50 -7.34 16.81
C LEU A 370 7.62 -6.99 18.01
N SER A 371 7.75 -7.72 19.11
CA SER A 371 7.14 -7.43 20.41
C SER A 371 8.13 -6.74 21.37
N SER A 372 9.43 -6.80 21.08
CA SER A 372 10.52 -6.12 21.75
C SER A 372 11.72 -6.03 20.81
N LEU A 373 12.83 -5.44 21.23
CA LEU A 373 14.03 -5.31 20.41
C LEU A 373 14.60 -6.66 19.95
N ARG A 374 14.49 -7.68 20.79
CA ARG A 374 14.96 -9.06 20.53
C ARG A 374 13.88 -10.12 20.68
N GLU A 375 12.62 -9.76 20.63
CA GLU A 375 11.49 -10.70 20.70
C GLU A 375 10.56 -10.49 19.53
N VAL A 376 10.18 -11.58 18.89
CA VAL A 376 9.25 -11.64 17.79
C VAL A 376 8.01 -12.40 18.23
N ALA A 377 6.86 -11.75 18.18
CA ALA A 377 5.57 -12.39 18.42
C ALA A 377 5.00 -12.93 17.11
N VAL A 378 4.58 -14.19 17.11
CA VAL A 378 3.88 -14.81 15.98
C VAL A 378 2.45 -15.08 16.37
N VAL A 379 1.50 -14.56 15.60
CA VAL A 379 0.05 -14.64 15.87
C VAL A 379 -0.68 -15.13 14.64
N ASP A 380 -1.62 -16.07 14.81
CA ASP A 380 -2.59 -16.39 13.77
C ASP A 380 -3.73 -15.34 13.79
N ALA A 381 -3.83 -14.57 12.71
CA ALA A 381 -4.79 -13.46 12.60
C ALA A 381 -6.26 -13.94 12.57
N VAL A 382 -6.51 -15.16 12.14
CA VAL A 382 -7.86 -15.76 12.05
C VAL A 382 -8.26 -16.45 13.34
N ARG A 383 -7.39 -17.30 13.88
CA ARG A 383 -7.70 -18.13 15.06
C ARG A 383 -7.55 -17.41 16.39
N ARG A 384 -6.90 -16.22 16.40
CA ARG A 384 -6.68 -15.38 17.59
C ARG A 384 -6.17 -16.17 18.81
N GLY A 385 -5.24 -17.07 18.60
CA GLY A 385 -4.57 -17.82 19.65
C GLY A 385 -3.65 -16.93 20.50
N ARG A 386 -3.05 -17.49 21.55
CA ARG A 386 -1.97 -16.81 22.27
C ARG A 386 -0.78 -16.62 21.34
N PRO A 387 -0.13 -15.44 21.36
CA PRO A 387 1.08 -15.23 20.59
C PRO A 387 2.16 -16.25 21.00
N VAL A 388 2.92 -16.70 20.03
CA VAL A 388 4.16 -17.46 20.26
C VAL A 388 5.30 -16.45 20.23
N ASP A 389 5.96 -16.25 21.37
CA ASP A 389 7.09 -15.33 21.47
C ASP A 389 8.39 -16.08 21.23
N VAL A 390 9.16 -15.64 20.26
CA VAL A 390 10.47 -16.18 19.90
C VAL A 390 11.53 -15.14 20.23
N THR A 391 12.47 -15.52 21.12
CA THR A 391 13.61 -14.66 21.48
C THR A 391 14.72 -14.83 20.44
N VAL A 392 15.19 -13.75 19.85
CA VAL A 392 16.24 -13.74 18.83
C VAL A 392 17.55 -13.17 19.41
N LYS A 393 18.69 -13.67 18.93
CA LYS A 393 20.02 -13.30 19.45
C LYS A 393 20.49 -11.90 19.07
N LEU A 394 19.93 -11.36 17.98
CA LEU A 394 20.27 -10.03 17.46
C LEU A 394 19.01 -9.17 17.30
N GLU A 395 19.17 -7.84 17.16
CA GLU A 395 18.09 -6.97 16.69
C GLU A 395 17.87 -7.21 15.18
N PRO A 396 16.72 -7.77 14.79
CA PRO A 396 16.53 -8.09 13.39
C PRO A 396 16.22 -6.82 12.57
N SER A 397 16.87 -6.71 11.42
CA SER A 397 16.50 -5.77 10.36
C SER A 397 15.65 -6.44 9.27
N LEU A 398 15.59 -7.77 9.29
CA LEU A 398 14.85 -8.62 8.36
C LEU A 398 14.10 -9.69 9.14
N LEU A 399 12.85 -9.93 8.77
CA LEU A 399 12.04 -11.05 9.25
C LEU A 399 11.47 -11.82 8.07
N ALA A 400 11.42 -13.15 8.20
CA ALA A 400 10.66 -14.00 7.29
C ALA A 400 9.96 -15.09 8.08
N LEU A 401 8.71 -15.39 7.70
CA LEU A 401 7.88 -16.40 8.35
C LEU A 401 7.57 -17.52 7.37
N GLY A 402 7.75 -18.74 7.80
CA GLY A 402 7.34 -19.96 7.11
C GLY A 402 6.26 -20.72 7.88
N ALA A 403 5.97 -21.94 7.43
CA ALA A 403 4.96 -22.78 8.08
C ALA A 403 5.31 -23.16 9.51
N LEU A 404 6.60 -23.47 9.75
CA LEU A 404 7.11 -23.98 11.03
C LEU A 404 8.32 -23.18 11.55
N HIS A 405 8.83 -22.25 10.76
CA HIS A 405 10.09 -21.57 11.02
C HIS A 405 9.95 -20.06 10.91
N LEU A 406 10.74 -19.36 11.69
CA LEU A 406 10.97 -17.94 11.66
C LEU A 406 12.42 -17.68 11.32
N ALA A 407 12.71 -16.82 10.36
CA ALA A 407 14.05 -16.30 10.11
C ALA A 407 14.14 -14.85 10.60
N ALA A 408 15.21 -14.56 11.34
CA ALA A 408 15.55 -13.23 11.80
C ALA A 408 16.98 -12.89 11.35
N GLY A 409 17.14 -11.82 10.58
CA GLY A 409 18.43 -11.49 9.97
C GLY A 409 18.86 -10.06 10.23
N MET A 410 20.18 -9.85 10.17
CA MET A 410 20.82 -8.54 10.19
C MET A 410 22.10 -8.57 9.33
N ASN A 411 22.22 -7.60 8.43
CA ASN A 411 23.34 -7.51 7.49
C ASN A 411 23.50 -8.77 6.62
N ASN A 412 24.51 -9.61 6.90
CA ASN A 412 24.82 -10.84 6.17
C ASN A 412 24.52 -12.13 6.96
N ARG A 413 23.97 -12.01 8.16
CA ARG A 413 23.66 -13.16 9.04
C ARG A 413 22.17 -13.34 9.21
N VAL A 414 21.71 -14.59 9.12
CA VAL A 414 20.33 -14.99 9.34
C VAL A 414 20.27 -16.17 10.28
N TYR A 415 19.43 -16.05 11.32
CA TYR A 415 19.13 -17.09 12.30
C TYR A 415 17.77 -17.69 12.00
N TYR A 416 17.69 -19.00 12.00
CA TYR A 416 16.46 -19.75 11.75
C TYR A 416 15.98 -20.36 13.06
N HIS A 417 14.75 -20.03 13.47
CA HIS A 417 14.12 -20.53 14.69
C HIS A 417 12.91 -21.38 14.34
N ARG A 418 12.61 -22.38 15.17
CA ARG A 418 11.32 -23.06 15.14
C ARG A 418 10.26 -22.28 15.89
N LEU A 419 9.00 -22.35 15.44
CA LEU A 419 7.87 -21.67 16.09
C LEU A 419 7.41 -22.36 17.38
N ASP A 420 7.86 -23.57 17.66
CA ASP A 420 7.61 -24.29 18.92
C ASP A 420 8.48 -23.82 20.09
N GLY A 421 9.35 -22.84 19.85
CA GLY A 421 10.22 -22.20 20.84
C GLY A 421 11.57 -22.87 20.97
N GLY A 422 12.59 -22.11 21.33
CA GLY A 422 13.93 -22.59 21.63
C GLY A 422 15.04 -21.83 20.91
N ASP A 423 16.26 -22.38 21.05
CA ASP A 423 17.46 -21.87 20.41
C ASP A 423 17.37 -21.92 18.87
N PRO A 424 18.12 -21.09 18.15
CA PRO A 424 18.13 -21.14 16.69
C PRO A 424 18.62 -22.52 16.21
N ILE A 425 17.91 -23.10 15.26
CA ILE A 425 18.22 -24.41 14.68
C ILE A 425 19.41 -24.29 13.74
N ASN A 426 19.51 -23.18 13.05
CA ASN A 426 20.53 -22.96 12.03
C ASN A 426 20.93 -21.48 12.04
N GLU A 427 22.19 -21.23 11.78
CA GLU A 427 22.78 -19.91 11.58
C GLU A 427 23.56 -19.95 10.27
N GLN A 428 23.26 -19.00 9.39
CA GLN A 428 23.91 -18.90 8.09
C GLN A 428 24.49 -17.51 7.89
N GLU A 429 25.73 -17.46 7.42
CA GLU A 429 26.40 -16.25 7.00
C GLU A 429 26.52 -16.24 5.47
N TYR A 430 26.05 -15.17 4.84
CA TYR A 430 26.03 -15.06 3.38
C TYR A 430 27.11 -14.13 2.87
N VAL A 431 27.51 -14.35 1.63
CA VAL A 431 28.44 -13.46 0.93
C VAL A 431 27.65 -12.27 0.38
N GLY A 432 27.82 -11.10 1.01
CA GLY A 432 27.11 -9.87 0.70
C GLY A 432 25.96 -9.57 1.66
N ILE A 433 25.38 -8.38 1.53
CA ILE A 433 24.27 -7.92 2.37
C ILE A 433 22.99 -8.64 1.96
N VAL A 434 22.28 -9.20 2.92
CA VAL A 434 20.97 -9.82 2.71
C VAL A 434 19.91 -8.72 2.60
N LYS A 435 19.23 -8.65 1.47
CA LYS A 435 18.16 -7.68 1.20
C LYS A 435 16.78 -8.20 1.58
N GLU A 436 16.53 -9.47 1.30
CA GLU A 436 15.23 -10.10 1.53
C GLU A 436 15.44 -11.60 1.84
N VAL A 437 14.60 -12.12 2.73
CA VAL A 437 14.52 -13.54 3.07
C VAL A 437 13.08 -13.98 2.94
N GLN A 438 12.84 -15.11 2.33
CA GLN A 438 11.52 -15.73 2.26
C GLN A 438 11.60 -17.20 2.64
N LEU A 439 10.61 -17.68 3.38
CA LEU A 439 10.53 -19.05 3.86
C LEU A 439 9.29 -19.76 3.35
N ASN A 440 9.41 -21.02 3.05
CA ASN A 440 8.30 -21.95 2.97
C ASN A 440 8.40 -23.03 4.05
N LYS A 441 7.78 -24.18 3.86
CA LYS A 441 7.83 -25.26 4.83
C LYS A 441 9.23 -25.83 5.03
N ASN A 442 10.03 -25.96 3.96
CA ASN A 442 11.30 -26.70 3.95
C ASN A 442 12.51 -25.85 3.56
N PHE A 443 12.29 -24.81 2.75
CA PHE A 443 13.35 -24.04 2.11
C PHE A 443 13.34 -22.58 2.53
N ALA A 444 14.53 -21.99 2.56
CA ALA A 444 14.78 -20.57 2.64
C ALA A 444 15.34 -20.07 1.32
N VAL A 445 14.84 -18.90 0.88
CA VAL A 445 15.38 -18.16 -0.26
C VAL A 445 15.86 -16.82 0.22
N ILE A 446 17.07 -16.49 -0.14
CA ILE A 446 17.77 -15.28 0.29
C ILE A 446 18.14 -14.48 -0.95
N LEU A 447 17.75 -13.22 -0.97
CA LEU A 447 18.20 -12.25 -1.94
C LEU A 447 19.40 -11.47 -1.38
N THR A 448 20.54 -11.59 -2.03
CA THR A 448 21.71 -10.74 -1.80
C THR A 448 21.76 -9.63 -2.85
N ASP A 449 22.86 -8.88 -2.96
CA ASP A 449 22.95 -7.73 -3.86
C ASP A 449 22.59 -8.01 -5.34
N SER A 450 22.85 -9.22 -5.82
CA SER A 450 22.63 -9.57 -7.24
C SER A 450 22.18 -11.01 -7.49
N LYS A 451 22.03 -11.82 -6.44
CA LYS A 451 21.78 -13.26 -6.55
C LYS A 451 20.71 -13.70 -5.58
N ALA A 452 19.92 -14.68 -6.00
CA ALA A 452 19.04 -15.42 -5.12
C ALA A 452 19.65 -16.80 -4.79
N ILE A 453 19.64 -17.16 -3.51
CA ILE A 453 20.20 -18.43 -3.00
C ILE A 453 19.05 -19.18 -2.35
N ILE A 454 18.80 -20.42 -2.77
CA ILE A 454 17.86 -21.34 -2.13
C ILE A 454 18.63 -22.45 -1.41
N HIS A 455 18.23 -22.71 -0.17
CA HIS A 455 18.75 -23.84 0.61
C HIS A 455 17.68 -24.34 1.59
N PRO A 456 17.78 -25.58 2.09
CA PRO A 456 16.91 -26.09 3.13
C PRO A 456 17.13 -25.36 4.45
N ILE A 457 16.05 -25.18 5.23
CA ILE A 457 16.08 -24.50 6.52
C ILE A 457 16.79 -25.36 7.56
N GLU A 458 16.43 -26.65 7.61
CA GLU A 458 17.08 -27.62 8.49
C GLU A 458 18.21 -28.33 7.73
N PRO A 459 19.44 -28.28 8.24
CA PRO A 459 20.58 -28.94 7.57
C PRO A 459 20.39 -30.45 7.54
N SER A 460 20.44 -31.06 6.37
CA SER A 460 20.44 -32.50 6.14
C SER A 460 21.65 -32.90 5.30
N ALA A 461 22.07 -34.14 5.40
CA ALA A 461 23.24 -34.67 4.68
C ALA A 461 23.07 -34.67 3.14
N GLU A 462 21.81 -34.59 2.64
CA GLU A 462 21.45 -34.59 1.22
C GLU A 462 20.96 -33.19 0.73
N SER A 463 21.25 -32.15 1.50
CA SER A 463 20.69 -30.80 1.22
C SER A 463 21.30 -30.20 -0.04
N GLN A 464 20.43 -29.92 -1.04
CA GLN A 464 20.81 -29.24 -2.26
C GLN A 464 20.66 -27.70 -2.06
N THR A 465 21.72 -26.98 -2.40
CA THR A 465 21.73 -25.51 -2.45
C THR A 465 21.89 -25.07 -3.89
N ARG A 466 21.13 -24.10 -4.32
CA ARG A 466 21.22 -23.52 -5.67
C ARG A 466 21.24 -22.00 -5.65
N THR A 467 22.00 -21.43 -6.58
CA THR A 467 22.14 -19.98 -6.73
C THR A 467 21.64 -19.57 -8.08
N PHE A 468 20.85 -18.49 -8.13
CA PHE A 468 20.28 -17.91 -9.34
C PHE A 468 20.84 -16.49 -9.59
N PRO A 469 21.03 -16.07 -10.88
CA PRO A 469 20.94 -16.91 -12.08
C PRO A 469 22.04 -17.98 -12.10
N SER A 470 21.76 -19.12 -12.70
CA SER A 470 22.76 -20.18 -12.83
C SER A 470 23.79 -19.80 -13.90
N ARG A 471 25.05 -20.21 -13.73
CA ARG A 471 26.15 -19.91 -14.65
C ARG A 471 25.92 -20.47 -16.07
N GLU A 472 25.01 -21.41 -16.23
CA GLU A 472 24.71 -22.09 -17.48
C GLU A 472 23.77 -21.29 -18.42
N GLU A 473 23.05 -20.28 -17.91
CA GLU A 473 22.02 -19.54 -18.65
C GLU A 473 22.55 -18.37 -19.50
N GLY A 474 23.87 -18.14 -19.53
CA GLY A 474 24.49 -17.20 -20.49
C GLY A 474 24.11 -15.72 -20.41
N THR A 475 23.08 -15.34 -19.70
CA THR A 475 22.61 -13.96 -19.53
C THR A 475 22.79 -13.53 -18.10
N PHE A 476 23.82 -12.70 -17.85
CA PHE A 476 24.11 -12.15 -16.51
C PHE A 476 23.21 -10.97 -16.16
N SER A 477 21.90 -11.21 -16.01
CA SER A 477 21.00 -10.21 -15.44
C SER A 477 20.93 -10.34 -13.94
N GLN A 478 21.04 -9.23 -13.20
CA GLN A 478 20.95 -9.23 -11.73
C GLN A 478 19.52 -9.59 -11.29
N VAL A 479 19.40 -10.39 -10.23
CA VAL A 479 18.13 -10.67 -9.59
C VAL A 479 17.74 -9.46 -8.74
N THR A 480 16.55 -8.93 -9.00
CA THR A 480 16.03 -7.72 -8.32
C THR A 480 15.07 -8.05 -7.19
N CYS A 481 14.32 -9.15 -7.32
CA CYS A 481 13.32 -9.57 -6.35
C CYS A 481 13.09 -11.07 -6.39
N ILE A 482 12.58 -11.61 -5.29
CA ILE A 482 12.26 -13.03 -5.11
C ILE A 482 10.83 -13.18 -4.59
N ALA A 483 10.23 -14.32 -4.86
CA ALA A 483 8.96 -14.72 -4.25
C ALA A 483 8.90 -16.24 -4.12
N LEU A 484 8.66 -16.73 -2.91
CA LEU A 484 8.65 -18.15 -2.59
C LEU A 484 7.26 -18.61 -2.18
N THR A 485 6.82 -19.73 -2.75
CA THR A 485 5.61 -20.44 -2.34
C THR A 485 5.97 -21.86 -1.91
N ASP A 486 4.98 -22.67 -1.58
CA ASP A 486 5.26 -24.06 -1.16
C ASP A 486 5.87 -24.87 -2.32
N ASP A 487 5.47 -24.61 -3.57
CA ASP A 487 5.85 -25.40 -4.74
C ASP A 487 6.79 -24.66 -5.71
N PHE A 488 6.80 -23.32 -5.70
CA PHE A 488 7.49 -22.51 -6.70
C PHE A 488 8.37 -21.44 -6.08
N LEU A 489 9.52 -21.21 -6.70
CA LEU A 489 10.33 -20.00 -6.52
C LEU A 489 10.22 -19.16 -7.79
N TYR A 490 9.84 -17.90 -7.60
CA TYR A 490 9.83 -16.88 -8.64
C TYR A 490 10.98 -15.92 -8.38
N TYR A 491 11.69 -15.50 -9.42
CA TYR A 491 12.64 -14.40 -9.29
C TYR A 491 12.53 -13.47 -10.50
N GLY A 492 12.58 -12.18 -10.20
CA GLY A 492 12.58 -11.12 -11.19
C GLY A 492 13.99 -10.61 -11.45
N THR A 493 14.25 -10.15 -12.66
CA THR A 493 15.56 -9.66 -13.08
C THR A 493 15.52 -8.20 -13.51
N GLU A 494 16.68 -7.57 -13.56
CA GLU A 494 16.86 -6.22 -14.08
C GLU A 494 16.53 -6.11 -15.59
N ALA A 495 16.64 -7.22 -16.32
CA ALA A 495 16.26 -7.31 -17.73
C ALA A 495 14.74 -7.39 -17.97
N GLY A 496 13.92 -7.35 -16.92
CA GLY A 496 12.46 -7.44 -17.02
C GLY A 496 11.92 -8.86 -17.15
N THR A 497 12.74 -9.91 -16.93
CA THR A 497 12.26 -11.29 -16.96
C THR A 497 11.80 -11.75 -15.58
N VAL A 498 10.72 -12.53 -15.53
CA VAL A 498 10.31 -13.31 -14.37
C VAL A 498 10.47 -14.78 -14.71
N GLU A 499 11.30 -15.46 -13.94
CA GLU A 499 11.61 -16.87 -14.10
C GLU A 499 10.91 -17.70 -13.02
N VAL A 500 10.57 -18.93 -13.35
CA VAL A 500 9.84 -19.84 -12.45
C VAL A 500 10.62 -21.12 -12.26
N PHE A 501 10.93 -21.42 -10.99
CA PHE A 501 11.63 -22.65 -10.59
C PHE A 501 10.67 -23.54 -9.77
N PHE A 502 10.51 -24.78 -10.18
CA PHE A 502 9.64 -25.75 -9.53
C PHE A 502 10.42 -26.56 -8.50
N LEU A 503 10.02 -26.46 -7.24
CA LEU A 503 10.76 -27.00 -6.10
C LEU A 503 10.71 -28.52 -6.01
N ALA A 504 9.58 -29.14 -6.39
CA ALA A 504 9.41 -30.59 -6.27
C ALA A 504 10.34 -31.38 -7.19
N GLU A 505 10.55 -30.89 -8.42
CA GLU A 505 11.42 -31.52 -9.43
C GLU A 505 12.79 -30.87 -9.51
N TRP A 506 13.01 -29.79 -8.76
CA TRP A 506 14.26 -29.02 -8.72
C TRP A 506 14.71 -28.52 -10.11
N THR A 507 13.73 -28.10 -10.93
CA THR A 507 13.92 -27.70 -12.34
C THR A 507 13.34 -26.32 -12.65
N MET A 508 13.90 -25.64 -13.67
CA MET A 508 13.29 -24.43 -14.25
C MET A 508 12.12 -24.84 -15.14
N LEU A 509 11.00 -24.11 -15.04
CA LEU A 509 9.84 -24.31 -15.91
C LEU A 509 10.06 -23.56 -17.24
N SER A 510 10.48 -24.30 -18.26
CA SER A 510 10.61 -23.75 -19.61
C SER A 510 9.24 -23.38 -20.18
N GLY A 511 9.11 -22.16 -20.75
CA GLY A 511 7.87 -21.65 -21.34
C GLY A 511 6.89 -21.03 -20.36
N ALA A 512 7.23 -20.98 -19.07
CA ALA A 512 6.48 -20.24 -18.04
C ALA A 512 7.14 -18.88 -17.69
N GLU A 513 8.07 -18.41 -18.50
CA GLU A 513 8.75 -17.13 -18.31
C GLU A 513 7.86 -15.96 -18.74
N LEU A 514 7.97 -14.85 -18.01
CA LEU A 514 7.36 -13.57 -18.37
C LEU A 514 8.46 -12.59 -18.77
N ARG A 515 8.24 -11.83 -19.85
CA ARG A 515 9.14 -10.75 -20.27
C ARG A 515 8.40 -9.42 -20.32
N LEU A 516 8.91 -8.45 -19.60
CA LEU A 516 8.45 -7.07 -19.52
C LEU A 516 9.49 -6.14 -20.14
N ASP A 517 9.05 -4.96 -20.56
CA ASP A 517 9.92 -3.93 -21.12
C ASP A 517 10.78 -3.23 -20.05
N ASN A 518 10.31 -3.23 -18.80
CA ASN A 518 10.97 -2.58 -17.66
C ASN A 518 11.50 -3.61 -16.66
N PRO A 519 12.54 -3.27 -15.86
CA PRO A 519 13.02 -4.12 -14.77
C PRO A 519 11.91 -4.56 -13.83
N VAL A 520 11.95 -5.79 -13.33
CA VAL A 520 10.98 -6.26 -12.32
C VAL A 520 11.38 -5.69 -10.96
N LYS A 521 10.44 -5.01 -10.29
CA LYS A 521 10.68 -4.40 -8.99
C LYS A 521 10.28 -5.31 -7.83
N LYS A 522 9.09 -5.91 -7.90
CA LYS A 522 8.57 -6.80 -6.85
C LYS A 522 7.62 -7.85 -7.40
N LEU A 523 7.53 -8.96 -6.68
CA LEU A 523 6.70 -10.11 -6.98
C LEU A 523 5.84 -10.46 -5.75
N TYR A 524 4.53 -10.68 -5.97
CA TYR A 524 3.61 -11.06 -4.90
C TYR A 524 2.76 -12.25 -5.37
N PRO A 525 3.17 -13.49 -5.08
CA PRO A 525 2.41 -14.68 -5.44
C PRO A 525 1.18 -14.85 -4.54
N ASN A 526 0.16 -15.53 -5.06
CA ASN A 526 -0.90 -16.04 -4.22
C ASN A 526 -0.42 -17.27 -3.43
N ALA A 527 -1.18 -17.71 -2.42
CA ALA A 527 -0.77 -18.81 -1.54
C ALA A 527 -0.48 -20.14 -2.25
N SER A 528 -1.10 -20.39 -3.42
CA SER A 528 -0.87 -21.59 -4.24
C SER A 528 0.20 -21.44 -5.30
N GLY A 529 0.81 -20.27 -5.47
CA GLY A 529 1.80 -20.00 -6.51
C GLY A 529 1.27 -20.03 -7.94
N THR A 530 -0.04 -20.16 -8.14
CA THR A 530 -0.63 -20.22 -9.49
C THR A 530 -0.78 -18.87 -10.18
N ARG A 531 -0.69 -17.78 -9.39
CA ARG A 531 -0.82 -16.40 -9.87
C ARG A 531 0.15 -15.50 -9.12
N VAL A 532 0.75 -14.58 -9.83
CA VAL A 532 1.74 -13.66 -9.27
C VAL A 532 1.40 -12.24 -9.72
N VAL A 533 1.31 -11.30 -8.78
CA VAL A 533 1.29 -9.88 -9.11
C VAL A 533 2.73 -9.42 -9.31
N VAL A 534 3.00 -8.87 -10.47
CA VAL A 534 4.31 -8.36 -10.87
C VAL A 534 4.24 -6.85 -10.94
N ILE A 535 5.17 -6.17 -10.28
CA ILE A 535 5.32 -4.71 -10.35
C ILE A 535 6.63 -4.42 -11.07
N ASP A 536 6.57 -3.61 -12.12
CA ASP A 536 7.73 -3.20 -12.87
C ASP A 536 8.40 -1.94 -12.31
N GLY A 537 9.53 -1.55 -12.88
CA GLY A 537 10.28 -0.35 -12.50
C GLY A 537 9.55 0.96 -12.77
N ALA A 538 8.59 0.98 -13.71
CA ALA A 538 7.73 2.11 -14.01
C ALA A 538 6.51 2.21 -13.05
N GLY A 539 6.34 1.25 -12.14
CA GLY A 539 5.21 1.19 -11.22
C GLY A 539 3.93 0.63 -11.83
N GLN A 540 4.01 -0.01 -13.00
CA GLN A 540 2.89 -0.72 -13.60
C GLN A 540 2.73 -2.08 -12.93
N SER A 541 1.48 -2.50 -12.79
CA SER A 541 1.14 -3.76 -12.13
C SER A 541 0.48 -4.72 -13.11
N PHE A 542 0.94 -5.96 -13.10
CA PHE A 542 0.47 -7.05 -13.97
C PHE A 542 0.12 -8.28 -13.14
N LEU A 543 -0.92 -8.99 -13.54
CA LEU A 543 -1.22 -10.31 -13.04
C LEU A 543 -0.67 -11.36 -14.00
N PHE A 544 0.25 -12.16 -13.53
CA PHE A 544 0.90 -13.24 -14.27
C PHE A 544 0.35 -14.60 -13.84
N ASN A 545 -0.03 -15.45 -14.79
CA ASN A 545 -0.54 -16.80 -14.58
C ASN A 545 0.38 -17.83 -15.25
N PRO A 546 1.44 -18.32 -14.60
CA PRO A 546 2.45 -19.20 -15.20
C PRO A 546 1.93 -20.57 -15.65
N VAL A 547 0.82 -21.04 -15.08
CA VAL A 547 0.26 -22.37 -15.32
C VAL A 547 -0.76 -22.41 -16.47
N GLN A 548 -1.25 -21.26 -16.94
CA GLN A 548 -2.16 -21.19 -18.08
C GLN A 548 -1.38 -21.29 -19.40
N GLY A 549 -1.29 -22.49 -19.97
CA GLY A 549 -0.66 -22.72 -21.26
C GLY A 549 -1.31 -21.92 -22.41
N GLY A 550 -0.50 -21.30 -23.26
CA GLY A 550 -1.00 -20.57 -24.42
C GLY A 550 -0.12 -19.45 -24.97
N GLY A 551 1.19 -19.53 -24.82
CA GLY A 551 2.17 -18.57 -25.37
C GLY A 551 2.38 -17.33 -24.51
N VAL A 552 3.57 -16.74 -24.64
CA VAL A 552 4.15 -15.72 -23.75
C VAL A 552 3.25 -14.49 -23.48
N ASN A 553 2.34 -14.14 -24.36
CA ASN A 553 1.49 -12.94 -24.22
C ASN A 553 0.06 -13.19 -23.70
N ARG A 554 -0.38 -14.43 -23.50
CA ARG A 554 -1.75 -14.74 -23.08
C ARG A 554 -1.90 -14.97 -21.57
N SER A 555 -0.82 -15.03 -20.85
CA SER A 555 -0.79 -15.28 -19.40
C SER A 555 -0.81 -14.00 -18.56
N ILE A 556 -0.90 -12.82 -19.16
CA ILE A 556 -0.78 -11.53 -18.46
C ILE A 556 -2.09 -10.76 -18.51
N THR A 557 -2.50 -10.20 -17.38
CA THR A 557 -3.61 -9.24 -17.28
C THR A 557 -3.10 -7.98 -16.60
N GLN A 558 -3.21 -6.83 -17.26
CA GLN A 558 -2.79 -5.55 -16.68
C GLN A 558 -3.84 -5.00 -15.73
N PHE A 559 -3.41 -4.36 -14.64
CA PHE A 559 -4.28 -3.62 -13.73
C PHE A 559 -4.40 -2.17 -14.18
N GLU A 560 -5.37 -1.85 -15.03
CA GLU A 560 -5.54 -0.49 -15.59
C GLU A 560 -5.78 0.60 -14.53
N ALA A 561 -6.39 0.26 -13.41
CA ALA A 561 -6.75 1.20 -12.34
C ALA A 561 -5.91 1.05 -11.06
N ALA A 562 -4.76 0.36 -11.12
CA ALA A 562 -3.86 0.23 -10.00
C ALA A 562 -3.09 1.54 -9.74
N PRO A 563 -2.73 1.85 -8.49
CA PRO A 563 -1.87 3.00 -8.19
C PRO A 563 -0.45 2.75 -8.73
N THR A 564 0.22 3.79 -9.18
CA THR A 564 1.62 3.73 -9.64
C THR A 564 2.63 3.65 -8.48
N ASN A 565 2.28 4.22 -7.32
CA ASN A 565 3.11 4.22 -6.12
C ASN A 565 2.68 3.10 -5.17
N VAL A 566 2.94 1.86 -5.55
CA VAL A 566 2.61 0.70 -4.71
C VAL A 566 3.69 0.47 -3.67
N VAL A 567 3.31 0.50 -2.39
CA VAL A 567 4.17 0.17 -1.24
C VAL A 567 4.16 -1.33 -1.00
N SER A 568 2.97 -1.94 -0.95
CA SER A 568 2.79 -3.37 -0.75
C SER A 568 1.55 -3.91 -1.46
N VAL A 569 1.59 -5.21 -1.79
CA VAL A 569 0.44 -5.95 -2.31
C VAL A 569 0.19 -7.15 -1.42
N MET A 570 -1.07 -7.44 -1.16
CA MET A 570 -1.47 -8.63 -0.41
C MET A 570 -2.63 -9.34 -1.10
N TRP A 571 -2.63 -10.65 -0.98
CA TRP A 571 -3.75 -11.51 -1.34
C TRP A 571 -4.59 -11.79 -0.11
N ASP A 572 -5.91 -11.88 -0.30
CA ASP A 572 -6.75 -12.35 0.79
C ASP A 572 -6.58 -13.86 0.99
N SER A 573 -6.43 -14.30 2.24
CA SER A 573 -6.15 -15.70 2.56
C SER A 573 -7.35 -16.62 2.42
N GLU A 574 -8.58 -16.09 2.53
CA GLU A 574 -9.82 -16.84 2.36
C GLU A 574 -10.35 -16.73 0.94
N GLU A 575 -10.42 -15.52 0.39
CA GLU A 575 -10.90 -15.23 -0.96
C GLU A 575 -9.73 -15.13 -1.95
N LYS A 576 -9.36 -16.27 -2.51
CA LYS A 576 -8.15 -16.47 -3.33
C LYS A 576 -8.00 -15.57 -4.56
N ASN A 577 -9.07 -14.90 -4.98
CA ASN A 577 -9.07 -14.02 -6.14
C ASN A 577 -9.05 -12.53 -5.78
N VAL A 578 -9.07 -12.19 -4.50
CA VAL A 578 -9.04 -10.80 -4.04
C VAL A 578 -7.61 -10.36 -3.79
N ILE A 579 -7.26 -9.22 -4.37
CA ILE A 579 -5.93 -8.61 -4.35
C ILE A 579 -6.08 -7.19 -3.84
N MET A 580 -5.19 -6.78 -2.94
CA MET A 580 -5.21 -5.45 -2.35
C MET A 580 -3.88 -4.76 -2.54
N PHE A 581 -3.89 -3.54 -3.06
CA PHE A 581 -2.74 -2.67 -3.26
C PHE A 581 -2.77 -1.54 -2.24
N HIS A 582 -1.68 -1.32 -1.55
CA HIS A 582 -1.49 -0.22 -0.63
C HIS A 582 -0.53 0.80 -1.23
N ASP A 583 -0.92 2.07 -1.30
CA ASP A 583 -0.14 3.18 -1.87
C ASP A 583 0.55 4.06 -0.81
N GLY A 584 0.46 3.67 0.46
CA GLY A 584 0.97 4.42 1.62
C GLY A 584 -0.15 5.12 2.41
N LYS A 585 -1.29 5.42 1.80
CA LYS A 585 -2.44 6.07 2.43
C LYS A 585 -3.75 5.31 2.17
N TYR A 586 -3.94 4.86 0.94
CA TYR A 586 -5.17 4.20 0.51
C TYR A 586 -4.94 2.72 0.20
N LEU A 587 -5.96 1.93 0.44
CA LEU A 587 -6.05 0.54 0.03
C LEU A 587 -6.99 0.42 -1.17
N HIS A 588 -6.47 -0.10 -2.27
CA HIS A 588 -7.19 -0.37 -3.51
C HIS A 588 -7.41 -1.86 -3.64
N SER A 589 -8.65 -2.29 -3.69
CA SER A 589 -9.00 -3.71 -3.73
C SER A 589 -9.50 -4.11 -5.11
N PHE A 590 -9.06 -5.28 -5.57
CA PHE A 590 -9.40 -5.84 -6.87
C PHE A 590 -9.83 -7.29 -6.72
N ILE A 591 -10.69 -7.75 -7.62
CA ILE A 591 -11.01 -9.14 -7.77
C ILE A 591 -10.61 -9.63 -9.16
N TYR A 592 -9.90 -10.74 -9.22
CA TYR A 592 -9.58 -11.41 -10.47
C TYR A 592 -10.69 -12.37 -10.88
N VAL A 593 -11.13 -12.24 -12.11
CA VAL A 593 -12.16 -13.06 -12.74
C VAL A 593 -11.50 -13.91 -13.81
N PRO A 594 -11.28 -15.21 -13.58
CA PRO A 594 -10.59 -16.07 -14.53
C PRO A 594 -11.41 -16.39 -15.77
N VAL A 595 -12.74 -16.36 -15.66
CA VAL A 595 -13.68 -16.73 -16.72
C VAL A 595 -14.79 -15.70 -16.78
N SER A 596 -14.89 -15.00 -17.89
CA SER A 596 -16.01 -14.09 -18.19
C SER A 596 -16.23 -14.01 -19.69
N ILE A 597 -17.35 -13.45 -20.11
CA ILE A 597 -17.62 -13.14 -21.51
C ILE A 597 -16.60 -12.18 -22.14
N LYS A 598 -15.83 -11.46 -21.29
CA LYS A 598 -14.74 -10.55 -21.69
C LYS A 598 -13.37 -11.20 -21.66
N GLY A 599 -13.31 -12.49 -21.35
CA GLY A 599 -12.06 -13.18 -21.04
C GLY A 599 -11.64 -12.96 -19.59
N PRO A 600 -10.40 -13.34 -19.21
CA PRO A 600 -9.84 -13.05 -17.90
C PRO A 600 -9.75 -11.53 -17.68
N LEU A 601 -10.22 -11.04 -16.54
CA LEU A 601 -10.17 -9.60 -16.24
C LEU A 601 -10.01 -9.35 -14.74
N VAL A 602 -9.61 -8.14 -14.41
CA VAL A 602 -9.47 -7.65 -13.04
C VAL A 602 -10.47 -6.51 -12.84
N ILE A 603 -11.28 -6.62 -11.81
CA ILE A 603 -12.30 -5.61 -11.46
C ILE A 603 -11.89 -4.94 -10.16
N LYS A 604 -11.87 -3.60 -10.14
CA LYS A 604 -11.67 -2.83 -8.92
C LYS A 604 -12.91 -2.91 -8.06
N LEU A 605 -12.75 -3.29 -6.79
CA LEU A 605 -13.86 -3.41 -5.84
C LEU A 605 -14.34 -2.03 -5.35
N GLY A 606 -15.60 -2.00 -4.94
CA GLY A 606 -16.25 -0.85 -4.35
C GLY A 606 -17.69 -1.19 -3.97
N PRO A 607 -18.47 -0.21 -3.48
CA PRO A 607 -19.87 -0.44 -3.16
C PRO A 607 -20.68 -0.80 -4.42
N VAL A 608 -21.51 -1.81 -4.26
CA VAL A 608 -22.44 -2.29 -5.29
C VAL A 608 -23.85 -1.84 -4.95
N VAL A 609 -24.55 -1.29 -5.95
CA VAL A 609 -25.97 -0.91 -5.84
C VAL A 609 -26.74 -1.62 -6.94
N VAL A 610 -27.86 -2.25 -6.58
CA VAL A 610 -28.79 -2.86 -7.53
C VAL A 610 -29.93 -1.91 -7.79
N SER A 611 -30.11 -1.51 -9.06
CA SER A 611 -31.21 -0.64 -9.50
C SER A 611 -32.58 -1.37 -9.44
N GLY A 612 -33.67 -0.62 -9.56
CA GLY A 612 -35.01 -1.19 -9.68
C GLY A 612 -35.21 -2.08 -10.92
N THR A 613 -34.42 -1.87 -11.96
CA THR A 613 -34.37 -2.67 -13.19
C THR A 613 -33.52 -3.93 -13.07
N GLY A 614 -32.78 -4.11 -11.97
CA GLY A 614 -31.87 -5.24 -11.77
C GLY A 614 -30.45 -5.01 -12.31
N GLU A 615 -30.14 -3.80 -12.75
CA GLU A 615 -28.77 -3.46 -13.15
C GLU A 615 -27.85 -3.37 -11.94
N VAL A 616 -26.65 -3.91 -12.08
CA VAL A 616 -25.62 -3.91 -11.04
C VAL A 616 -24.64 -2.79 -11.31
N ASN A 617 -24.71 -1.73 -10.51
CA ASN A 617 -23.77 -0.60 -10.58
C ASN A 617 -22.69 -0.76 -9.52
N LEU A 618 -21.47 -1.04 -9.94
CA LEU A 618 -20.26 -1.05 -9.13
C LEU A 618 -19.59 0.32 -9.24
N THR A 619 -19.42 1.00 -8.12
CA THR A 619 -18.66 2.26 -8.06
C THR A 619 -17.27 1.94 -7.51
N PRO A 620 -16.21 1.93 -8.36
CA PRO A 620 -14.87 1.66 -7.89
C PRO A 620 -14.45 2.65 -6.82
N ASP A 621 -13.98 2.16 -5.68
CA ASP A 621 -13.62 3.01 -4.56
C ASP A 621 -12.30 2.56 -3.91
N ARG A 622 -11.80 3.35 -2.99
CA ARG A 622 -10.59 3.10 -2.20
C ARG A 622 -10.88 3.32 -0.72
N ILE A 623 -10.13 2.66 0.13
CA ILE A 623 -10.27 2.76 1.57
C ILE A 623 -9.12 3.56 2.13
N GLU A 624 -9.41 4.61 2.88
CA GLU A 624 -8.39 5.35 3.61
C GLU A 624 -8.02 4.59 4.89
N LEU A 625 -6.74 4.26 5.04
CA LEU A 625 -6.19 3.69 6.27
C LEU A 625 -5.81 4.81 7.22
N ASN A 626 -5.85 4.52 8.52
CA ASN A 626 -5.38 5.47 9.51
C ASN A 626 -3.89 5.80 9.26
N PRO A 627 -3.47 7.04 9.48
CA PRO A 627 -2.07 7.45 9.28
C PRO A 627 -1.09 6.50 10.00
N GLY A 628 -0.05 6.06 9.28
CA GLY A 628 0.95 5.15 9.81
C GLY A 628 0.54 3.68 9.95
N TYR A 629 -0.64 3.28 9.46
CA TYR A 629 -1.03 1.88 9.40
C TYR A 629 -0.46 1.24 8.14
N ILE A 630 0.28 0.13 8.33
CA ILE A 630 0.83 -0.68 7.24
C ILE A 630 0.12 -2.02 7.26
N PRO A 631 -0.61 -2.37 6.20
CA PRO A 631 -1.32 -3.63 6.13
C PRO A 631 -0.34 -4.79 5.95
N MET A 632 -0.48 -5.83 6.79
CA MET A 632 0.38 -7.01 6.82
C MET A 632 -0.29 -8.22 6.18
N LEU A 633 -1.59 -8.41 6.46
CA LEU A 633 -2.35 -9.58 6.04
C LEU A 633 -3.84 -9.23 5.90
N SER A 634 -4.50 -9.88 4.93
CA SER A 634 -5.96 -9.89 4.79
C SER A 634 -6.51 -11.31 4.89
N ALA A 635 -7.57 -11.49 5.68
CA ALA A 635 -8.25 -12.76 5.82
C ALA A 635 -9.77 -12.54 5.93
N GLY A 636 -10.51 -12.93 4.90
CA GLY A 636 -11.96 -12.78 4.85
C GLY A 636 -12.43 -11.35 5.09
N GLY A 637 -11.73 -10.36 4.56
CA GLY A 637 -12.02 -8.94 4.75
C GLY A 637 -11.62 -8.36 6.12
N MET A 638 -10.86 -9.09 6.92
CA MET A 638 -10.20 -8.58 8.11
C MET A 638 -8.75 -8.26 7.77
N LEU A 639 -8.39 -7.00 7.84
CA LEU A 639 -7.03 -6.53 7.63
C LEU A 639 -6.29 -6.49 8.96
N THR A 640 -5.19 -7.17 9.05
CA THR A 640 -4.23 -7.00 10.15
C THR A 640 -3.18 -6.01 9.70
N CYS A 641 -3.08 -4.88 10.39
CA CYS A 641 -2.14 -3.81 10.09
C CYS A 641 -1.15 -3.65 11.22
N GLN A 642 0.05 -3.20 10.93
CA GLN A 642 0.99 -2.70 11.93
C GLN A 642 0.81 -1.18 12.06
N THR A 643 0.70 -0.69 13.30
CA THR A 643 0.60 0.74 13.58
C THR A 643 1.98 1.40 13.52
N ALA A 644 2.03 2.73 13.52
CA ALA A 644 3.29 3.48 13.60
C ALA A 644 4.12 3.17 14.86
N ALA A 645 3.46 2.70 15.93
CA ALA A 645 4.12 2.25 17.16
C ALA A 645 4.61 0.78 17.10
N GLY A 646 4.40 0.07 15.97
CA GLY A 646 4.80 -1.32 15.78
C GLY A 646 3.78 -2.36 16.29
N ALA A 647 2.72 -1.96 16.98
CA ALA A 647 1.69 -2.87 17.48
C ALA A 647 0.72 -3.32 16.37
N PRO A 648 0.21 -4.56 16.41
CA PRO A 648 -0.80 -5.01 15.46
C PRO A 648 -2.16 -4.39 15.76
N ALA A 649 -2.88 -4.00 14.71
CA ALA A 649 -4.24 -3.51 14.76
C ALA A 649 -5.10 -4.17 13.69
N THR A 650 -6.39 -4.35 13.97
CA THR A 650 -7.32 -4.96 13.01
C THR A 650 -8.25 -3.90 12.44
N VAL A 651 -8.33 -3.84 11.12
CA VAL A 651 -9.22 -2.98 10.36
C VAL A 651 -10.19 -3.85 9.56
N VAL A 652 -11.47 -3.49 9.53
CA VAL A 652 -12.48 -4.21 8.75
C VAL A 652 -12.62 -3.58 7.37
N HIS A 653 -12.53 -4.39 6.33
CA HIS A 653 -12.71 -3.94 4.95
C HIS A 653 -14.22 -3.73 4.66
N PRO A 654 -14.68 -2.51 4.37
CA PRO A 654 -16.10 -2.18 4.31
C PRO A 654 -16.85 -2.77 3.11
N PHE A 655 -16.14 -3.07 2.00
CA PHE A 655 -16.75 -3.62 0.78
C PHE A 655 -16.72 -5.16 0.75
N PHE A 656 -15.98 -5.76 1.64
CA PHE A 656 -15.66 -7.17 1.62
C PHE A 656 -16.29 -7.93 2.78
N ARG A 657 -16.41 -7.29 3.93
CA ARG A 657 -16.99 -7.91 5.12
C ARG A 657 -18.24 -7.18 5.58
N ASP A 658 -19.21 -7.96 5.96
CA ASP A 658 -20.45 -7.45 6.52
C ASP A 658 -20.21 -6.81 7.89
N LEU A 659 -20.43 -5.50 7.95
CA LEU A 659 -20.34 -4.73 9.18
C LEU A 659 -21.55 -4.98 10.12
N GLY A 660 -22.59 -5.65 9.61
CA GLY A 660 -23.85 -5.86 10.32
C GLY A 660 -23.72 -6.68 11.61
N LYS A 661 -22.74 -7.60 11.69
CA LYS A 661 -22.55 -8.41 12.91
C LYS A 661 -22.22 -7.61 14.17
N ARG A 662 -21.67 -6.40 14.05
CA ARG A 662 -21.44 -5.52 15.21
C ARG A 662 -22.68 -4.69 15.60
N ASN A 663 -23.61 -4.51 14.68
CA ASN A 663 -24.86 -3.79 14.89
C ASN A 663 -26.03 -4.69 15.23
N GLU A 664 -25.91 -6.03 15.08
CA GLU A 664 -26.95 -6.99 15.40
C GLU A 664 -27.47 -6.88 16.84
N GLU A 665 -26.64 -6.47 17.79
CA GLU A 665 -27.07 -6.22 19.17
C GLU A 665 -27.84 -4.91 19.33
N ARG A 666 -27.67 -3.93 18.45
CA ARG A 666 -28.37 -2.64 18.47
C ARG A 666 -29.62 -2.59 17.58
N GLU A 667 -29.68 -3.38 16.51
CA GLU A 667 -30.77 -3.32 15.51
C GLU A 667 -31.84 -4.40 15.66
N ARG A 668 -31.72 -5.37 16.56
CA ARG A 668 -32.77 -6.34 16.91
C ARG A 668 -34.06 -5.69 17.44
N SER A 669 -34.07 -4.37 17.57
CA SER A 669 -35.23 -3.60 18.03
C SER A 669 -36.07 -2.94 16.93
N SER A 670 -35.69 -3.00 15.64
CA SER A 670 -36.52 -2.40 14.59
C SER A 670 -36.75 -3.35 13.41
N LYS A 671 -38.02 -3.62 13.10
CA LYS A 671 -38.50 -4.46 11.98
C LYS A 671 -38.03 -4.00 10.57
N GLY A 672 -37.33 -2.92 10.43
CA GLY A 672 -36.78 -2.37 9.17
C GLY A 672 -35.29 -2.69 8.92
N GLY A 673 -34.53 -3.02 9.97
CA GLY A 673 -33.08 -3.26 9.90
C GLY A 673 -32.73 -4.54 9.15
N ASP A 674 -33.55 -5.56 9.29
CA ASP A 674 -33.30 -6.89 8.72
C ASP A 674 -33.28 -6.89 7.18
N LYS A 675 -34.17 -6.13 6.53
CA LYS A 675 -34.21 -6.06 5.06
C LYS A 675 -33.05 -5.27 4.45
N LYS A 676 -32.58 -4.23 5.10
CA LYS A 676 -31.43 -3.44 4.64
C LYS A 676 -30.14 -4.26 4.74
N TYR A 677 -30.02 -5.01 5.81
CA TYR A 677 -28.94 -5.97 6.03
C TYR A 677 -28.87 -7.01 4.92
N GLN A 678 -29.98 -7.66 4.60
CA GLN A 678 -30.09 -8.65 3.54
C GLN A 678 -29.69 -8.08 2.17
N VAL A 679 -30.13 -6.86 1.85
CA VAL A 679 -29.75 -6.19 0.60
C VAL A 679 -28.24 -5.93 0.56
N ASN A 680 -27.64 -5.45 1.66
CA ASN A 680 -26.19 -5.23 1.71
C ASN A 680 -25.42 -6.55 1.55
N LYS A 681 -25.87 -7.62 2.21
CA LYS A 681 -25.26 -8.95 2.08
C LYS A 681 -25.35 -9.47 0.64
N PHE A 682 -26.47 -9.25 -0.03
CA PHE A 682 -26.63 -9.59 -1.45
C PHE A 682 -25.66 -8.81 -2.33
N CYS A 683 -25.57 -7.49 -2.13
CA CYS A 683 -24.67 -6.63 -2.90
C CYS A 683 -23.19 -7.00 -2.69
N GLN A 684 -22.80 -7.34 -1.46
CA GLN A 684 -21.44 -7.83 -1.15
C GLN A 684 -21.17 -9.19 -1.82
N ALA A 685 -22.10 -10.12 -1.75
CA ALA A 685 -21.96 -11.41 -2.42
C ALA A 685 -21.80 -11.26 -3.93
N LEU A 686 -22.52 -10.32 -4.56
CA LEU A 686 -22.34 -9.99 -5.99
C LEU A 686 -20.98 -9.33 -6.27
N ALA A 687 -20.52 -8.43 -5.40
CA ALA A 687 -19.22 -7.77 -5.56
C ALA A 687 -18.06 -8.77 -5.53
N LEU A 688 -18.16 -9.76 -4.64
CA LEU A 688 -17.17 -10.83 -4.48
C LEU A 688 -17.38 -12.01 -5.45
N LEU A 689 -18.38 -11.90 -6.32
CA LEU A 689 -18.77 -12.96 -7.28
C LEU A 689 -19.09 -14.30 -6.61
N ASN A 690 -19.50 -14.26 -5.35
CA ASN A 690 -19.98 -15.43 -4.63
C ASN A 690 -21.46 -15.67 -4.95
N LEU A 691 -21.70 -16.23 -6.14
CA LEU A 691 -23.04 -16.38 -6.69
C LEU A 691 -23.93 -17.33 -5.88
N ASN A 692 -23.34 -18.32 -5.19
CA ASN A 692 -24.11 -19.24 -4.35
C ASN A 692 -24.69 -18.53 -3.12
N SER A 693 -23.86 -17.74 -2.42
CA SER A 693 -24.35 -16.92 -1.30
C SER A 693 -25.37 -15.87 -1.76
N ALA A 694 -25.15 -15.26 -2.95
CA ALA A 694 -26.12 -14.33 -3.54
C ALA A 694 -27.46 -15.02 -3.84
N TRP A 695 -27.46 -16.27 -4.31
CA TRP A 695 -28.67 -17.07 -4.52
C TRP A 695 -29.46 -17.30 -3.24
N GLU A 696 -28.79 -17.71 -2.16
CA GLU A 696 -29.43 -17.93 -0.85
C GLU A 696 -30.10 -16.66 -0.34
N VAL A 697 -29.42 -15.53 -0.41
CA VAL A 697 -29.97 -14.23 0.01
C VAL A 697 -31.08 -13.76 -0.92
N ALA A 698 -31.00 -14.03 -2.23
CA ALA A 698 -32.06 -13.71 -3.19
C ALA A 698 -33.35 -14.47 -2.90
N LEU A 699 -33.28 -15.73 -2.44
CA LEU A 699 -34.44 -16.51 -1.98
C LEU A 699 -35.15 -15.87 -0.77
N GLU A 700 -34.38 -15.28 0.17
CA GLU A 700 -34.94 -14.60 1.34
C GLU A 700 -35.56 -13.24 0.97
N LEU A 701 -34.95 -12.50 0.01
CA LEU A 701 -35.44 -11.21 -0.44
C LEU A 701 -36.66 -11.30 -1.37
N ASP A 702 -36.75 -12.36 -2.18
CA ASP A 702 -37.77 -12.68 -3.17
C ASP A 702 -38.31 -11.48 -3.97
N ARG A 703 -37.38 -10.69 -4.55
CA ARG A 703 -37.71 -9.54 -5.41
C ARG A 703 -37.10 -9.71 -6.77
N ARG A 704 -37.89 -9.42 -7.81
CA ARG A 704 -37.50 -9.55 -9.22
C ARG A 704 -36.18 -8.86 -9.56
N GLN A 705 -35.90 -7.66 -9.01
CA GLN A 705 -34.68 -6.91 -9.28
C GLN A 705 -33.41 -7.67 -8.85
N PHE A 706 -33.43 -8.40 -7.72
CA PHE A 706 -32.27 -9.15 -7.27
C PHE A 706 -32.04 -10.42 -8.09
N TRP A 707 -33.12 -11.04 -8.54
CA TRP A 707 -33.04 -12.16 -9.47
C TRP A 707 -32.47 -11.74 -10.82
N LEU A 708 -32.90 -10.59 -11.38
CA LEU A 708 -32.32 -10.04 -12.61
C LEU A 708 -30.85 -9.67 -12.44
N ALA A 709 -30.46 -9.07 -11.32
CA ALA A 709 -29.07 -8.77 -11.02
C ALA A 709 -28.20 -10.03 -10.96
N LEU A 710 -28.71 -11.07 -10.28
CA LEU A 710 -28.03 -12.36 -10.17
C LEU A 710 -27.91 -13.08 -11.52
N SER A 711 -28.97 -13.08 -12.35
CA SER A 711 -28.95 -13.69 -13.66
C SER A 711 -27.93 -13.00 -14.58
N GLY A 712 -27.93 -11.66 -14.58
CA GLY A 712 -26.96 -10.87 -15.36
C GLY A 712 -25.53 -11.21 -15.00
N LYS A 713 -25.20 -11.24 -13.69
CA LYS A 713 -23.87 -11.65 -13.21
C LYS A 713 -23.52 -13.10 -13.52
N ALA A 714 -24.47 -14.01 -13.36
CA ALA A 714 -24.24 -15.42 -13.71
C ALA A 714 -23.93 -15.60 -15.21
N MET A 715 -24.63 -14.88 -16.09
CA MET A 715 -24.35 -14.88 -17.52
C MET A 715 -23.01 -14.23 -17.84
N GLU A 716 -22.67 -13.07 -17.26
CA GLU A 716 -21.34 -12.42 -17.42
C GLU A 716 -20.19 -13.37 -17.09
N LEU A 717 -20.38 -14.24 -16.07
CA LEU A 717 -19.39 -15.23 -15.64
C LEU A 717 -19.54 -16.57 -16.33
N MET A 718 -20.36 -16.66 -17.40
CA MET A 718 -20.66 -17.88 -18.14
C MET A 718 -21.15 -19.06 -17.28
N ASN A 719 -21.80 -18.78 -16.14
CA ASN A 719 -22.42 -19.79 -15.29
C ASN A 719 -23.86 -20.06 -15.78
N VAL A 720 -23.98 -20.86 -16.84
CA VAL A 720 -25.23 -21.16 -17.52
C VAL A 720 -26.22 -21.90 -16.60
N ASP A 721 -25.73 -22.82 -15.77
CA ASP A 721 -26.58 -23.60 -14.85
C ASP A 721 -27.28 -22.70 -13.83
N LEU A 722 -26.54 -21.77 -13.21
CA LEU A 722 -27.14 -20.82 -12.27
C LEU A 722 -28.07 -19.84 -12.97
N ALA A 723 -27.66 -19.30 -14.10
CA ALA A 723 -28.52 -18.41 -14.90
C ALA A 723 -29.85 -19.07 -15.28
N SER A 724 -29.82 -20.31 -15.78
CA SER A 724 -31.02 -21.08 -16.10
C SER A 724 -31.91 -21.30 -14.88
N ARG A 725 -31.33 -21.61 -13.70
CA ARG A 725 -32.08 -21.74 -12.44
C ARG A 725 -32.76 -20.43 -12.04
N VAL A 726 -32.07 -19.30 -12.17
CA VAL A 726 -32.61 -17.97 -11.86
C VAL A 726 -33.75 -17.61 -12.78
N TYR A 727 -33.63 -17.84 -14.10
CA TYR A 727 -34.69 -17.56 -15.05
C TYR A 727 -35.92 -18.47 -14.87
N ARG A 728 -35.73 -19.69 -14.36
CA ARG A 728 -36.87 -20.52 -13.93
C ARG A 728 -37.64 -19.89 -12.78
N GLN A 729 -36.98 -19.27 -11.81
CA GLN A 729 -37.62 -18.51 -10.73
C GLN A 729 -38.35 -17.26 -11.24
N LEU A 730 -37.75 -16.59 -12.26
CA LEU A 730 -38.39 -15.46 -12.91
C LEU A 730 -39.59 -15.82 -13.81
N GLY A 731 -39.77 -17.12 -14.14
CA GLY A 731 -40.82 -17.61 -15.05
C GLY A 731 -40.56 -17.29 -16.52
N ASP A 732 -39.32 -16.98 -16.93
CA ASP A 732 -38.93 -16.68 -18.30
C ASP A 732 -38.53 -17.95 -19.05
N ALA A 733 -39.48 -18.57 -19.68
CA ALA A 733 -39.27 -19.80 -20.45
C ALA A 733 -38.36 -19.60 -21.66
N GLY A 734 -38.41 -18.42 -22.29
CA GLY A 734 -37.60 -18.13 -23.50
C GLY A 734 -36.10 -18.11 -23.16
N MET A 735 -35.73 -17.42 -22.06
CA MET A 735 -34.35 -17.40 -21.61
C MET A 735 -33.89 -18.76 -21.11
N VAL A 736 -34.73 -19.52 -20.43
CA VAL A 736 -34.38 -20.88 -20.00
C VAL A 736 -34.06 -21.78 -21.22
N MET A 737 -34.88 -21.76 -22.25
CA MET A 737 -34.63 -22.54 -23.46
C MET A 737 -33.34 -22.10 -24.18
N ALA A 738 -33.10 -20.81 -24.30
CA ALA A 738 -31.87 -20.27 -24.90
C ALA A 738 -30.61 -20.71 -24.12
N LEU A 739 -30.65 -20.65 -22.78
CA LEU A 739 -29.54 -21.06 -21.95
C LEU A 739 -29.32 -22.57 -21.91
N GLU A 740 -30.41 -23.38 -21.97
CA GLU A 740 -30.29 -24.84 -22.08
C GLU A 740 -29.65 -25.26 -23.43
N ALA A 741 -29.90 -24.51 -24.50
CA ALA A 741 -29.24 -24.73 -25.79
C ALA A 741 -27.72 -24.45 -25.73
N CYS A 742 -27.29 -23.53 -24.83
CA CYS A 742 -25.87 -23.18 -24.62
C CYS A 742 -25.13 -24.15 -23.67
N ARG A 743 -25.87 -25.01 -22.94
CA ARG A 743 -25.31 -25.80 -21.83
C ARG A 743 -24.19 -26.75 -22.19
N ASN A 744 -24.25 -27.32 -23.40
CA ASN A 744 -23.28 -28.33 -23.88
C ASN A 744 -22.15 -27.74 -24.74
N ILE A 745 -22.02 -26.42 -24.79
CA ILE A 745 -20.96 -25.77 -25.56
C ILE A 745 -19.66 -25.78 -24.73
N GLU A 746 -18.66 -26.52 -25.21
CA GLU A 746 -17.35 -26.62 -24.56
C GLU A 746 -16.41 -25.47 -24.93
N ASP A 747 -16.55 -24.94 -26.16
CA ASP A 747 -15.74 -23.80 -26.60
C ASP A 747 -16.13 -22.53 -25.90
N LYS A 748 -15.19 -21.97 -25.13
CA LYS A 748 -15.39 -20.76 -24.31
C LYS A 748 -15.78 -19.54 -25.17
N ASN A 749 -15.19 -19.38 -26.35
CA ASN A 749 -15.48 -18.25 -27.21
C ASN A 749 -16.86 -18.38 -27.87
N LEU A 750 -17.23 -19.61 -28.24
CA LEU A 750 -18.56 -19.88 -28.79
C LEU A 750 -19.64 -19.66 -27.74
N LEU A 751 -19.43 -20.16 -26.50
CA LEU A 751 -20.33 -19.94 -25.36
C LEU A 751 -20.46 -18.45 -25.00
N ALA A 752 -19.34 -17.75 -24.92
CA ALA A 752 -19.32 -16.31 -24.64
C ALA A 752 -20.05 -15.53 -25.75
N GLY A 753 -19.88 -15.92 -27.01
CA GLY A 753 -20.58 -15.33 -28.13
C GLY A 753 -22.10 -15.52 -28.06
N GLN A 754 -22.57 -16.73 -27.71
CA GLN A 754 -23.99 -17.02 -27.53
C GLN A 754 -24.60 -16.22 -26.35
N ILE A 755 -23.88 -16.12 -25.22
CA ILE A 755 -24.34 -15.32 -24.07
C ILE A 755 -24.35 -13.82 -24.41
N THR A 756 -23.36 -13.34 -25.15
CA THR A 756 -23.28 -11.95 -25.61
C THR A 756 -24.42 -11.60 -26.58
N LEU A 757 -24.81 -12.55 -27.38
CA LEU A 757 -25.99 -12.44 -28.23
C LEU A 757 -27.28 -12.26 -27.43
N LEU A 758 -27.43 -12.97 -26.31
CA LEU A 758 -28.55 -12.77 -25.38
C LEU A 758 -28.55 -11.40 -24.70
N PHE A 759 -27.41 -10.77 -24.57
CA PHE A 759 -27.28 -9.37 -24.13
C PHE A 759 -27.51 -8.35 -25.23
N CYS A 760 -27.80 -8.77 -26.44
CA CYS A 760 -28.00 -7.94 -27.63
C CYS A 760 -26.73 -7.11 -28.03
N ASP A 761 -25.56 -7.50 -27.62
CA ASP A 761 -24.29 -6.91 -28.08
C ASP A 761 -23.76 -7.72 -29.30
N TYR A 762 -24.33 -7.42 -30.42
CA TYR A 762 -24.09 -8.18 -31.68
C TYR A 762 -22.68 -7.99 -32.22
N GLN A 763 -22.08 -6.83 -32.02
CA GLN A 763 -20.71 -6.60 -32.51
C GLN A 763 -19.70 -7.47 -31.77
N ARG A 764 -19.80 -7.48 -30.46
CA ARG A 764 -18.93 -8.32 -29.65
C ARG A 764 -19.20 -9.82 -29.82
N ALA A 765 -20.47 -10.20 -29.98
CA ALA A 765 -20.83 -11.58 -30.27
C ALA A 765 -20.18 -12.06 -31.60
N GLN A 766 -20.16 -11.20 -32.62
CA GLN A 766 -19.48 -11.47 -33.88
C GLN A 766 -17.98 -11.74 -33.70
N ASP A 767 -17.28 -10.86 -32.94
CA ASP A 767 -15.84 -11.00 -32.71
C ASP A 767 -15.53 -12.30 -31.97
N LEU A 768 -16.35 -12.66 -30.98
CA LEU A 768 -16.23 -13.92 -30.24
C LEU A 768 -16.50 -15.14 -31.11
N PHE A 769 -17.51 -15.11 -31.97
CA PHE A 769 -17.80 -16.20 -32.92
C PHE A 769 -16.67 -16.38 -33.93
N LEU A 770 -16.09 -15.29 -34.43
CA LEU A 770 -14.95 -15.34 -35.35
C LEU A 770 -13.68 -15.94 -34.69
N ALA A 771 -13.52 -15.72 -33.38
CA ALA A 771 -12.42 -16.30 -32.62
C ALA A 771 -12.71 -17.74 -32.10
N SER A 772 -13.91 -18.29 -32.35
CA SER A 772 -14.33 -19.60 -31.87
C SER A 772 -14.01 -20.71 -32.85
N SER A 773 -14.29 -21.94 -32.43
CA SER A 773 -14.24 -23.13 -33.28
C SER A 773 -15.28 -23.13 -34.44
N ARG A 774 -16.30 -22.24 -34.37
CA ARG A 774 -17.38 -22.13 -35.35
C ARG A 774 -17.56 -20.68 -35.84
N PRO A 775 -16.65 -20.15 -36.66
CA PRO A 775 -16.73 -18.76 -37.15
C PRO A 775 -17.99 -18.46 -37.95
N GLN A 776 -18.58 -19.49 -38.58
CA GLN A 776 -19.83 -19.41 -39.37
C GLN A 776 -21.03 -18.93 -38.52
N ALA A 777 -21.01 -19.13 -37.18
CA ALA A 777 -22.06 -18.63 -36.29
C ALA A 777 -22.20 -17.10 -36.35
N ALA A 778 -21.12 -16.37 -36.64
CA ALA A 778 -21.15 -14.92 -36.86
C ALA A 778 -22.00 -14.55 -38.08
N LEU A 779 -21.87 -15.33 -39.16
CA LEU A 779 -22.61 -15.15 -40.40
C LEU A 779 -24.08 -15.49 -40.19
N GLU A 780 -24.38 -16.63 -39.56
CA GLU A 780 -25.72 -17.07 -39.20
C GLU A 780 -26.44 -16.00 -38.36
N MET A 781 -25.78 -15.47 -37.35
CA MET A 781 -26.31 -14.40 -36.52
C MET A 781 -26.67 -13.13 -37.30
N ARG A 782 -25.79 -12.64 -38.17
CA ARG A 782 -26.06 -11.43 -39.00
C ARG A 782 -27.19 -11.66 -39.99
N ARG A 783 -27.29 -12.85 -40.53
CA ARG A 783 -28.39 -13.25 -41.43
C ARG A 783 -29.72 -13.25 -40.65
N ASP A 784 -29.76 -13.88 -39.49
CA ASP A 784 -30.97 -13.97 -38.68
C ASP A 784 -31.44 -12.59 -38.17
N LEU A 785 -30.50 -11.68 -37.95
CA LEU A 785 -30.77 -10.27 -37.62
C LEU A 785 -31.14 -9.41 -38.85
N LEU A 786 -31.18 -10.01 -40.05
CA LEU A 786 -31.45 -9.32 -41.30
C LEU A 786 -30.49 -8.15 -41.62
N GLN A 787 -29.23 -8.26 -41.12
CA GLN A 787 -28.16 -7.29 -41.36
C GLN A 787 -27.32 -7.70 -42.59
N TRP A 788 -27.93 -7.63 -43.76
CA TRP A 788 -27.42 -8.23 -44.99
C TRP A 788 -26.07 -7.69 -45.45
N ASP A 789 -25.82 -6.37 -45.35
CA ASP A 789 -24.53 -5.78 -45.77
C ASP A 789 -23.37 -6.34 -44.93
N GLN A 790 -23.58 -6.51 -43.65
CA GLN A 790 -22.58 -7.12 -42.75
C GLN A 790 -22.47 -8.62 -42.97
N ALA A 791 -23.58 -9.29 -43.24
CA ALA A 791 -23.58 -10.71 -43.60
C ALA A 791 -22.82 -10.97 -44.89
N LEU A 792 -23.00 -10.14 -45.94
CA LEU A 792 -22.24 -10.23 -47.20
C LEU A 792 -20.75 -10.00 -47.01
N ALA A 793 -20.38 -8.97 -46.27
CA ALA A 793 -18.97 -8.69 -45.94
C ALA A 793 -18.30 -9.87 -45.21
N LEU A 794 -19.00 -10.48 -44.24
CA LEU A 794 -18.50 -11.67 -43.54
C LEU A 794 -18.42 -12.91 -44.44
N ALA A 795 -19.42 -13.11 -45.31
CA ALA A 795 -19.42 -14.27 -46.23
C ALA A 795 -18.27 -14.21 -47.21
N GLN A 796 -17.93 -13.02 -47.73
CA GLN A 796 -16.78 -12.83 -48.62
C GLN A 796 -15.45 -13.24 -47.98
N VAL A 797 -15.31 -13.03 -46.66
CA VAL A 797 -14.08 -13.34 -45.89
C VAL A 797 -14.06 -14.82 -45.46
N LEU A 798 -15.18 -15.33 -44.92
CA LEU A 798 -15.23 -16.65 -44.30
C LEU A 798 -15.46 -17.76 -45.28
N SER A 799 -16.40 -17.59 -46.21
CA SER A 799 -16.76 -18.60 -47.20
C SER A 799 -17.57 -17.98 -48.34
N ALA A 800 -16.93 -17.78 -49.47
CA ALA A 800 -17.56 -17.27 -50.68
C ALA A 800 -18.75 -18.14 -51.16
N ALA A 801 -18.81 -19.42 -50.74
CA ALA A 801 -19.91 -20.34 -51.10
C ALA A 801 -21.28 -19.91 -50.52
N HIS A 802 -21.32 -19.12 -49.43
CA HIS A 802 -22.57 -18.64 -48.84
C HIS A 802 -23.07 -17.30 -49.42
N VAL A 803 -22.24 -16.61 -50.22
CA VAL A 803 -22.62 -15.33 -50.85
C VAL A 803 -23.87 -15.44 -51.70
N PRO A 804 -24.02 -16.44 -52.62
CA PRO A 804 -25.21 -16.54 -53.42
C PRO A 804 -26.50 -16.75 -52.62
N GLU A 805 -26.43 -17.55 -51.52
CA GLU A 805 -27.58 -17.80 -50.66
C GLU A 805 -28.04 -16.50 -49.96
N ILE A 806 -27.10 -15.72 -49.43
CA ILE A 806 -27.36 -14.45 -48.75
C ILE A 806 -27.92 -13.42 -49.72
N CYS A 807 -27.36 -13.32 -50.92
CA CYS A 807 -27.83 -12.45 -52.01
C CYS A 807 -29.28 -12.75 -52.42
N VAL A 808 -29.63 -14.05 -52.53
CA VAL A 808 -31.02 -14.44 -52.83
C VAL A 808 -31.97 -14.07 -51.69
N GLN A 809 -31.62 -14.34 -50.47
CA GLN A 809 -32.43 -14.00 -49.28
C GLN A 809 -32.60 -12.49 -49.12
N TYR A 810 -31.51 -11.73 -49.32
CA TYR A 810 -31.55 -10.28 -49.30
C TYR A 810 -32.41 -9.71 -50.45
N GLY A 811 -32.26 -10.24 -51.65
CA GLY A 811 -33.08 -9.87 -52.78
C GLY A 811 -34.57 -10.11 -52.52
N GLN A 812 -34.95 -11.25 -51.95
CA GLN A 812 -36.34 -11.57 -51.56
C GLN A 812 -36.89 -10.57 -50.52
N GLN A 813 -36.07 -10.17 -49.53
CA GLN A 813 -36.48 -9.18 -48.56
C GLN A 813 -36.67 -7.79 -49.20
N LEU A 814 -35.76 -7.36 -50.06
CA LEU A 814 -35.85 -6.08 -50.78
C LEU A 814 -37.06 -6.08 -51.71
N GLU A 815 -37.34 -7.22 -52.34
CA GLU A 815 -38.57 -7.39 -53.15
C GLU A 815 -39.81 -7.19 -52.30
N SER A 816 -39.86 -7.73 -51.09
CA SER A 816 -40.97 -7.56 -50.16
C SER A 816 -41.14 -6.12 -49.63
N ARG A 817 -40.04 -5.34 -49.61
CA ARG A 817 -40.02 -3.91 -49.23
C ARG A 817 -40.32 -2.94 -50.40
N ASP A 818 -40.63 -3.50 -51.55
CA ASP A 818 -40.94 -2.75 -52.79
C ASP A 818 -39.74 -1.92 -53.31
N ASP A 819 -38.53 -2.44 -53.14
CA ASP A 819 -37.30 -1.93 -53.80
C ASP A 819 -36.80 -2.91 -54.86
N PRO A 820 -37.42 -2.94 -56.06
CA PRO A 820 -37.05 -3.90 -57.09
C PRO A 820 -35.69 -3.62 -57.73
N ALA A 821 -35.18 -2.36 -57.67
CA ALA A 821 -33.92 -2.00 -58.32
C ALA A 821 -32.74 -2.61 -57.57
N THR A 822 -32.74 -2.47 -56.27
CA THR A 822 -31.68 -3.06 -55.43
C THR A 822 -31.80 -4.57 -55.32
N ALA A 823 -33.05 -5.08 -55.27
CA ALA A 823 -33.33 -6.53 -55.31
C ALA A 823 -32.81 -7.18 -56.59
N LEU A 824 -33.01 -6.56 -57.74
CA LEU A 824 -32.50 -7.05 -59.04
C LEU A 824 -30.97 -7.25 -58.99
N ARG A 825 -30.21 -6.24 -58.49
CA ARG A 825 -28.76 -6.31 -58.32
C ARG A 825 -28.34 -7.50 -57.43
N MET A 826 -29.03 -7.68 -56.30
CA MET A 826 -28.73 -8.79 -55.41
C MET A 826 -28.96 -10.15 -56.08
N PHE A 827 -30.03 -10.31 -56.83
CA PHE A 827 -30.28 -11.56 -57.59
C PHE A 827 -29.26 -11.76 -58.70
N GLU A 828 -28.85 -10.70 -59.43
CA GLU A 828 -27.81 -10.74 -60.46
C GLU A 828 -26.44 -11.07 -59.85
N ASP A 829 -26.10 -10.46 -58.64
CA ASP A 829 -24.86 -10.80 -57.93
C ASP A 829 -24.84 -12.26 -57.50
N ALA A 830 -25.97 -12.82 -57.09
CA ALA A 830 -26.10 -14.23 -56.75
C ALA A 830 -25.82 -15.15 -57.99
N LEU A 831 -26.21 -14.74 -59.19
CA LEU A 831 -26.00 -15.46 -60.40
C LEU A 831 -24.61 -15.20 -61.01
N GLY A 832 -24.09 -13.96 -60.87
CA GLY A 832 -22.81 -13.48 -61.40
C GLY A 832 -21.59 -13.97 -60.63
N ALA A 833 -21.76 -14.58 -59.50
CA ALA A 833 -20.69 -15.20 -58.72
C ALA A 833 -19.93 -16.33 -59.46
N GLN A 834 -20.44 -16.73 -60.69
CA GLN A 834 -19.82 -17.74 -61.50
C GLN A 834 -18.57 -17.28 -62.27
N ASP A 835 -18.35 -15.96 -62.44
CA ASP A 835 -17.30 -15.42 -63.33
C ASP A 835 -16.06 -14.89 -62.58
N ALA A 836 -16.03 -14.91 -61.23
CA ALA A 836 -14.88 -14.43 -60.43
C ALA A 836 -13.96 -15.60 -60.11
N GLU A 837 -12.65 -15.47 -60.38
CA GLU A 837 -11.61 -16.40 -59.95
C GLU A 837 -11.62 -16.50 -58.41
N GLY A 838 -12.19 -17.58 -57.87
CA GLY A 838 -12.39 -17.83 -56.46
C GLY A 838 -13.81 -17.62 -55.91
N GLY A 839 -14.78 -17.19 -56.71
CA GLY A 839 -16.18 -17.07 -56.34
C GLY A 839 -16.83 -18.45 -56.19
N GLY A 840 -17.57 -18.68 -55.09
CA GLY A 840 -18.33 -19.91 -54.91
C GLY A 840 -19.42 -20.07 -55.96
N MET A 841 -19.39 -21.18 -56.70
CA MET A 841 -20.40 -21.53 -57.70
C MET A 841 -21.81 -21.50 -57.06
N CYS A 842 -22.74 -20.75 -57.65
CA CYS A 842 -24.13 -20.73 -57.20
C CYS A 842 -24.68 -22.14 -57.13
N PRO A 843 -25.14 -22.64 -55.98
CA PRO A 843 -25.74 -23.95 -55.87
C PRO A 843 -26.92 -24.07 -56.85
N GLN A 844 -26.99 -25.18 -57.60
CA GLN A 844 -28.02 -25.41 -58.56
C GLN A 844 -29.45 -25.26 -58.03
N SER A 845 -29.61 -25.48 -56.69
CA SER A 845 -30.87 -25.27 -55.94
C SER A 845 -31.25 -23.79 -55.82
N LEU A 846 -30.32 -22.85 -55.88
CA LEU A 846 -30.59 -21.42 -55.77
C LEU A 846 -30.69 -20.66 -57.09
N VAL A 847 -30.23 -21.24 -58.15
CA VAL A 847 -30.32 -20.63 -59.48
C VAL A 847 -31.77 -20.34 -59.86
N GLY A 848 -32.68 -21.32 -59.65
CA GLY A 848 -34.10 -21.16 -59.93
C GLY A 848 -34.71 -19.97 -59.11
N PRO A 849 -34.67 -19.97 -57.84
CA PRO A 849 -35.18 -18.87 -57.02
C PRO A 849 -34.60 -17.50 -57.36
N ALA A 850 -33.29 -17.40 -57.69
CA ALA A 850 -32.66 -16.17 -58.11
C ALA A 850 -33.19 -15.68 -59.45
N MET A 851 -33.27 -16.53 -60.41
CA MET A 851 -33.82 -16.21 -61.76
C MET A 851 -35.30 -15.80 -61.69
N MET A 852 -36.08 -16.45 -60.82
CA MET A 852 -37.48 -16.06 -60.57
C MET A 852 -37.56 -14.64 -59.96
N GLY A 853 -36.65 -14.33 -59.06
CA GLY A 853 -36.52 -12.98 -58.47
C GLY A 853 -36.16 -11.95 -59.57
N VAL A 854 -35.18 -12.26 -60.44
CA VAL A 854 -34.81 -11.38 -61.57
C VAL A 854 -36.01 -11.11 -62.47
N ALA A 855 -36.81 -12.16 -62.80
CA ALA A 855 -37.98 -12.03 -63.66
C ALA A 855 -39.04 -11.09 -63.00
N ARG A 856 -39.37 -11.27 -61.72
CA ARG A 856 -40.33 -10.44 -60.97
C ARG A 856 -39.84 -8.98 -60.84
N CYS A 857 -38.57 -8.78 -60.53
CA CYS A 857 -37.99 -7.43 -60.37
C CYS A 857 -38.01 -6.67 -61.71
N ASN A 858 -37.64 -7.33 -62.85
CA ASN A 858 -37.74 -6.70 -64.13
C ASN A 858 -39.17 -6.29 -64.48
N LEU A 859 -40.16 -7.10 -64.18
CA LEU A 859 -41.57 -6.71 -64.40
C LEU A 859 -41.97 -5.49 -63.58
N ARG A 860 -41.57 -5.44 -62.26
CA ARG A 860 -41.86 -4.30 -61.38
C ARG A 860 -41.22 -3.03 -61.89
N MET A 861 -40.02 -3.12 -62.47
CA MET A 861 -39.28 -1.97 -63.03
C MET A 861 -39.81 -1.52 -64.41
N GLY A 862 -40.78 -2.19 -64.98
CA GLY A 862 -41.35 -1.90 -66.29
C GLY A 862 -40.63 -2.55 -67.45
N ASN A 863 -39.61 -3.38 -67.20
CA ASN A 863 -38.91 -4.14 -68.24
C ASN A 863 -39.66 -5.42 -68.65
N ILE A 864 -40.91 -5.21 -69.18
CA ILE A 864 -41.89 -6.24 -69.35
C ILE A 864 -41.40 -7.36 -70.29
N ARG A 865 -40.70 -7.01 -71.38
CA ARG A 865 -40.21 -8.01 -72.37
C ARG A 865 -39.19 -8.96 -71.74
N GLN A 866 -38.30 -8.45 -70.97
CA GLN A 866 -37.25 -9.24 -70.32
C GLN A 866 -37.82 -10.12 -69.22
N GLY A 867 -38.73 -9.59 -68.38
CA GLY A 867 -39.37 -10.35 -67.30
C GLY A 867 -40.20 -11.51 -67.87
N ILE A 868 -40.99 -11.27 -68.92
CA ILE A 868 -41.77 -12.33 -69.59
C ILE A 868 -40.88 -13.37 -70.24
N ARG A 869 -39.78 -12.99 -70.89
CA ARG A 869 -38.83 -13.89 -71.48
C ARG A 869 -38.26 -14.86 -70.40
N LEU A 870 -37.76 -14.33 -69.34
CA LEU A 870 -37.19 -15.14 -68.25
C LEU A 870 -38.21 -16.04 -67.57
N ALA A 871 -39.46 -15.56 -67.38
CA ALA A 871 -40.53 -16.40 -66.85
C ALA A 871 -40.85 -17.59 -67.80
N ASN A 872 -40.77 -17.38 -69.10
CA ASN A 872 -40.98 -18.45 -70.11
C ASN A 872 -39.84 -19.43 -70.17
N GLU A 873 -38.58 -19.00 -69.99
CA GLU A 873 -37.37 -19.83 -69.91
C GLU A 873 -37.38 -20.77 -68.71
N LEU A 874 -37.90 -20.28 -67.55
CA LEU A 874 -37.95 -21.06 -66.32
C LEU A 874 -39.11 -22.06 -66.26
N ASP A 875 -40.16 -21.77 -66.93
CA ASP A 875 -41.41 -22.59 -67.11
C ASP A 875 -42.01 -23.05 -65.74
N ASP A 876 -41.93 -22.13 -64.72
CA ASP A 876 -42.44 -22.39 -63.36
C ASP A 876 -43.87 -21.87 -63.21
N ARG A 877 -44.76 -22.75 -62.79
CA ARG A 877 -46.18 -22.45 -62.63
C ARG A 877 -46.44 -21.30 -61.61
N GLN A 878 -45.75 -21.29 -60.49
CA GLN A 878 -45.95 -20.23 -59.45
C GLN A 878 -45.46 -18.87 -59.97
N LEU A 879 -44.33 -18.88 -60.63
CA LEU A 879 -43.77 -17.68 -61.23
C LEU A 879 -44.74 -17.04 -62.25
N PHE A 880 -45.38 -17.84 -63.10
CA PHE A 880 -46.37 -17.35 -64.06
C PHE A 880 -47.57 -16.66 -63.36
N VAL A 881 -47.99 -17.21 -62.19
CA VAL A 881 -49.07 -16.61 -61.41
C VAL A 881 -48.61 -15.27 -60.82
N ASP A 882 -47.39 -15.22 -60.24
CA ASP A 882 -46.82 -14.03 -59.63
C ASP A 882 -46.62 -12.93 -60.72
N CYS A 883 -46.02 -13.26 -61.82
CA CYS A 883 -45.85 -12.36 -62.98
C CYS A 883 -47.18 -11.86 -63.53
N GLY A 884 -48.22 -12.73 -63.60
CA GLY A 884 -49.57 -12.33 -63.98
C GLY A 884 -50.16 -11.25 -63.07
N GLY A 885 -49.97 -11.43 -61.76
CA GLY A 885 -50.41 -10.44 -60.71
C GLY A 885 -49.68 -9.11 -60.86
N LEU A 886 -48.36 -9.12 -61.09
CA LEU A 886 -47.57 -7.91 -61.28
C LEU A 886 -47.99 -7.14 -62.53
N LEU A 887 -48.19 -7.83 -63.67
CA LEU A 887 -48.62 -7.23 -64.92
C LEU A 887 -50.07 -6.69 -64.84
N GLU A 888 -50.97 -7.38 -64.14
CA GLU A 888 -52.28 -6.87 -63.81
C GLU A 888 -52.22 -5.52 -63.07
N GLY A 889 -51.39 -5.43 -62.01
CA GLY A 889 -51.17 -4.20 -61.26
C GLY A 889 -50.66 -3.05 -62.17
N GLN A 890 -49.85 -3.34 -63.14
CA GLN A 890 -49.33 -2.41 -64.18
C GLN A 890 -50.30 -2.14 -65.34
N LYS A 891 -51.49 -2.69 -65.28
CA LYS A 891 -52.54 -2.59 -66.37
C LYS A 891 -52.13 -3.15 -67.68
N GLN A 892 -51.19 -4.11 -67.71
CA GLN A 892 -50.82 -4.85 -68.96
C GLN A 892 -51.65 -6.12 -69.00
N TYR A 893 -52.92 -5.94 -69.39
CA TYR A 893 -53.93 -7.00 -69.27
C TYR A 893 -53.72 -8.15 -70.21
N SER A 894 -53.22 -7.94 -71.47
CA SER A 894 -52.98 -8.99 -72.45
C SER A 894 -51.90 -9.97 -72.03
N GLU A 895 -50.77 -9.40 -71.52
CA GLU A 895 -49.64 -10.14 -71.06
C GLU A 895 -49.98 -10.86 -69.73
N ALA A 896 -50.72 -10.20 -68.83
CA ALA A 896 -51.19 -10.77 -67.59
C ALA A 896 -52.07 -11.98 -67.79
N ALA A 897 -53.05 -11.88 -68.68
CA ALA A 897 -53.93 -13.01 -69.11
C ALA A 897 -53.10 -14.17 -69.64
N SER A 898 -52.13 -13.90 -70.49
CA SER A 898 -51.20 -14.90 -71.04
C SER A 898 -50.41 -15.62 -69.95
N MET A 899 -49.91 -14.91 -68.96
CA MET A 899 -49.17 -15.50 -67.85
C MET A 899 -50.09 -16.31 -66.89
N TYR A 900 -51.27 -15.84 -66.58
CA TYR A 900 -52.24 -16.62 -65.81
C TYR A 900 -52.69 -17.91 -66.56
N LEU A 901 -52.83 -17.90 -67.88
CA LEU A 901 -53.12 -19.15 -68.68
C LEU A 901 -51.99 -20.17 -68.52
N LYS A 902 -50.72 -19.75 -68.61
CA LYS A 902 -49.60 -20.63 -68.42
C LYS A 902 -49.49 -21.13 -66.93
N GLY A 903 -49.84 -20.28 -65.99
CA GLY A 903 -49.94 -20.61 -64.57
C GLY A 903 -51.15 -21.48 -64.20
N LEU A 904 -51.94 -21.90 -65.16
CA LEU A 904 -53.20 -22.66 -65.02
C LEU A 904 -54.25 -22.02 -64.13
N GLN A 905 -54.25 -20.68 -64.05
CA GLN A 905 -55.23 -19.83 -63.31
C GLN A 905 -56.27 -19.34 -64.32
N HIS A 906 -57.04 -20.26 -64.91
CA HIS A 906 -58.01 -19.96 -65.94
C HIS A 906 -59.10 -18.99 -65.55
N GLU A 907 -59.51 -18.99 -64.24
CA GLU A 907 -60.52 -18.07 -63.73
C GLU A 907 -59.97 -16.62 -63.73
N LYS A 908 -58.77 -16.40 -63.20
CA LYS A 908 -58.11 -15.08 -63.20
C LYS A 908 -57.86 -14.57 -64.64
N ALA A 909 -57.37 -15.45 -65.53
CA ALA A 909 -57.21 -15.09 -66.91
C ALA A 909 -58.52 -14.66 -67.57
N ALA A 910 -59.60 -15.38 -67.35
CA ALA A 910 -60.93 -15.02 -67.92
C ALA A 910 -61.42 -13.68 -67.38
N LEU A 911 -61.24 -13.40 -66.04
CA LEU A 911 -61.59 -12.14 -65.44
C LEU A 911 -60.78 -10.96 -66.02
N ILE A 912 -59.52 -11.10 -66.34
CA ILE A 912 -58.70 -10.12 -66.99
C ILE A 912 -59.10 -9.81 -68.42
N TYR A 913 -59.52 -10.79 -69.21
CA TYR A 913 -60.06 -10.57 -70.58
C TYR A 913 -61.36 -9.80 -70.55
N THR A 914 -62.03 -9.69 -69.42
CA THR A 914 -63.26 -8.84 -69.30
C THR A 914 -62.97 -7.44 -68.90
N LYS A 915 -61.75 -7.12 -68.40
CA LYS A 915 -61.25 -5.77 -68.11
C LYS A 915 -60.66 -5.12 -69.33
#